data_6b7102cab686d2126275895f8dda7dc5
#
_entry.id   6b7102cab686d2126275895f8dda7dc5
#
_cell.length_a   1.000
_cell.length_b   1.000
_cell.length_c   1.000
_cell.angle_alpha   90.00
_cell.angle_beta   90.00
_cell.angle_gamma   90.00
#
_symmetry.space_group_name_H-M   'P 1'
#
loop_
_entity.id
_entity.type
_entity.pdbx_description
1 polymer ?
#
loop_
_entity_poly.entity_id
_entity_poly.type
_entity_poly.pdbx_seq_one_letter_code
_entity_poly.pdbx_strand_id
1 'polypeptide(L)'
;MSAAGTDRVYLFGMDTQEEIGKFDNDHTGAMMELSHGIARQGTNAMKVIPSGEAPETKIAVDIVGDTLDKWIGNDSVGIHVYIPPDMKVVPNSFFLGMADLSDGWAWVDGVFPKVEVAPGWNDVIYDLSGPMKNVKEGGHYKIYLSFFTVDDQNAKIPLAEPFIVDGIWVQTKDSAAVTDSGPIGDWLWAMDDEAELAGYENDNTGAKFELESKIVCQGTHSVAVIPDGKAIETKLALDLEGERLQRWIGQNEVIMNIYLPPENEFNPTMFFLGMADLSSGWEWVGGVFADVDPVLGWNLVEYTLPAEMSDLKPDGTYKLYFAWAHIDEGGAKLPLTEKFYIDGLGLARAALSREDLIERIPAEIKEEVTRLLELDDDALIEAVAKKSFDYLWNEANPANGLIKDRSTATSPCSIAAVGFGLSAIPVGIERGWITRDEGYDRALTTLKTFADGGVEGKNGFYYHFVDMTKGRRFGDSEISSIDTAIFLAGAITVGRYFEGTEVESLANQLYEAADWQWMLNEGDTLSMGWKPEIGFLSARWNSFNEGLLAALLAIGSHTHPIPASAWDNIFRPVNENYISLPQETLFVYQYPAAWIDFRNREDRYANYFNNAATATRYNRLFAVMRRFNYSTYDLDVWGLSACDGPAGYKAYGASEGNHDGTVAPYASIASMPFTPDLSIAAMRAMLEREGGLIWGKYGFVSGFNVDQNWYSDQYVGIDQGIIVLMLENYKSGLIWDLFMSHPAIAAAMDKIGFVERESEYAVTPEYMAEWEKMLLAPAEKMALATRALEPKVIDGSLCDWEGVEGYLVDEDMNVPAGGIEKVDKTKQVLNSTFYVQYDDEYLYLAANVEDEYVVINIKPEDQGAYYRTDSVEFYIDPSRAGVEGHLTKIAVLPFDTEGNVQAVRHEDAKPGPIAQTSPGTLVASKRTERGYIVELAIPLANLGIKAEPGTTLGFSHVVHNSNDKNARTGQYVRTNIIGWNNLTEVWATPDLWGDLVLE
;
A
#
# COMPACT_ATOMS: atom_id res chain seq x y z
N MET A 1 11.37 14.83 19.45
CA MET A 1 11.02 14.21 18.19
C MET A 1 12.29 13.62 17.59
N SER A 2 12.66 12.46 18.00
CA SER A 2 13.79 11.73 17.47
C SER A 2 13.19 10.63 16.59
N ALA A 3 13.42 10.71 15.31
CA ALA A 3 13.18 9.59 14.42
C ALA A 3 14.01 8.41 14.92
N ALA A 4 13.37 7.28 15.14
CA ALA A 4 14.01 6.02 15.43
C ALA A 4 15.09 5.72 14.39
N GLY A 5 16.24 5.19 14.83
CA GLY A 5 17.39 4.90 14.01
C GLY A 5 17.05 3.81 12.99
N THR A 6 16.96 4.21 11.74
CA THR A 6 17.15 3.34 10.58
C THR A 6 18.65 3.15 10.41
N ASP A 7 19.10 1.98 9.96
CA ASP A 7 20.50 1.70 9.59
C ASP A 7 20.93 2.57 8.41
N ARG A 8 21.17 3.84 8.70
CA ARG A 8 21.65 4.83 7.74
C ARG A 8 23.15 4.72 7.64
N VAL A 9 23.62 4.26 6.51
CA VAL A 9 25.05 4.25 6.20
C VAL A 9 25.40 5.57 5.50
N TYR A 10 26.07 6.48 6.19
CA TYR A 10 26.45 7.76 5.62
C TYR A 10 27.53 7.60 4.55
N LEU A 11 27.26 8.16 3.37
CA LEU A 11 28.19 8.30 2.26
C LEU A 11 29.06 9.56 2.42
N PHE A 12 28.41 10.65 2.87
CA PHE A 12 29.02 11.95 3.12
C PHE A 12 28.43 12.56 4.38
N GLY A 13 29.26 12.93 5.34
CA GLY A 13 28.87 13.55 6.61
C GLY A 13 28.68 15.06 6.50
N MET A 14 29.38 15.71 5.56
CA MET A 14 29.39 17.18 5.35
C MET A 14 29.96 17.97 6.55
N ASP A 15 30.77 17.33 7.38
CA ASP A 15 31.35 17.91 8.59
C ASP A 15 32.65 18.72 8.35
N THR A 16 33.30 18.58 7.20
CA THR A 16 34.60 19.22 6.92
C THR A 16 34.62 19.96 5.60
N GLN A 17 35.49 21.00 5.52
CA GLN A 17 35.69 21.75 4.28
C GLN A 17 36.27 20.87 3.14
N GLU A 18 37.04 19.83 3.47
CA GLU A 18 37.53 18.85 2.49
C GLU A 18 36.38 18.06 1.87
N GLU A 19 35.42 17.66 2.68
CA GLU A 19 34.24 16.90 2.22
C GLU A 19 33.31 17.77 1.37
N ILE A 20 33.04 19.02 1.80
CA ILE A 20 32.28 20.00 1.01
C ILE A 20 32.95 20.25 -0.36
N GLY A 21 34.29 20.25 -0.42
CA GLY A 21 35.04 20.43 -1.66
C GLY A 21 34.89 19.30 -2.70
N LYS A 22 34.27 18.18 -2.36
CA LYS A 22 33.93 17.08 -3.30
C LYS A 22 32.67 17.35 -4.11
N PHE A 23 31.87 18.32 -3.68
CA PHE A 23 30.62 18.68 -4.36
C PHE A 23 30.86 19.77 -5.41
N ASP A 24 30.17 19.64 -6.54
CA ASP A 24 30.06 20.69 -7.56
C ASP A 24 28.57 21.10 -7.76
N ASN A 25 28.37 22.18 -8.52
CA ASN A 25 27.05 22.78 -8.71
C ASN A 25 26.41 22.46 -10.07
N ASP A 26 26.97 21.53 -10.81
CA ASP A 26 26.48 21.13 -12.16
C ASP A 26 26.09 22.36 -13.03
N HIS A 27 26.94 23.37 -13.08
CA HIS A 27 26.76 24.62 -13.84
C HIS A 27 25.54 25.49 -13.44
N THR A 28 24.89 25.26 -12.30
CA THR A 28 23.76 26.09 -11.81
C THR A 28 24.19 27.37 -11.14
N GLY A 29 25.51 27.54 -10.88
CA GLY A 29 26.08 28.71 -10.22
C GLY A 29 25.84 28.75 -8.70
N ALA A 30 25.30 27.67 -8.11
CA ALA A 30 25.18 27.57 -6.65
C ALA A 30 26.57 27.50 -5.99
N MET A 31 26.70 28.08 -4.79
CA MET A 31 27.91 27.96 -3.97
C MET A 31 27.66 27.08 -2.76
N MET A 32 28.66 26.29 -2.37
CA MET A 32 28.63 25.43 -1.20
C MET A 32 29.67 25.88 -0.20
N GLU A 33 29.26 26.10 1.05
CA GLU A 33 30.12 26.58 2.14
C GLU A 33 29.93 25.70 3.38
N LEU A 34 30.98 25.53 4.19
CA LEU A 34 30.86 24.87 5.48
C LEU A 34 30.04 25.75 6.43
N SER A 35 28.99 25.22 7.02
CA SER A 35 28.11 25.87 7.99
C SER A 35 28.43 25.38 9.39
N HIS A 36 28.65 26.29 10.33
CA HIS A 36 28.90 26.01 11.73
C HIS A 36 27.63 26.25 12.57
N GLY A 37 27.31 25.36 13.48
CA GLY A 37 26.25 25.55 14.48
C GLY A 37 24.83 25.19 14.06
N ILE A 38 24.61 24.76 12.81
CA ILE A 38 23.37 24.17 12.34
C ILE A 38 23.74 22.84 11.65
N ALA A 39 23.64 21.73 12.36
CA ALA A 39 23.88 20.39 11.83
C ALA A 39 22.77 19.44 12.31
N ARG A 40 22.41 18.47 11.49
CA ARG A 40 21.48 17.40 11.83
C ARG A 40 22.22 16.19 12.37
N GLN A 41 23.42 15.95 11.80
CA GLN A 41 24.35 14.93 12.24
C GLN A 41 25.78 15.54 12.30
N GLY A 42 26.70 14.95 13.09
CA GLY A 42 28.04 15.51 13.24
C GLY A 42 28.06 16.90 13.92
N THR A 43 29.01 17.75 13.52
CA THR A 43 29.24 19.07 14.13
C THR A 43 29.02 20.26 13.19
N ASN A 44 29.05 20.03 11.88
CA ASN A 44 28.87 21.00 10.82
C ASN A 44 27.96 20.45 9.72
N ALA A 45 27.62 21.28 8.76
CA ALA A 45 26.80 20.94 7.61
C ALA A 45 27.20 21.74 6.37
N MET A 46 26.61 21.48 5.22
CA MET A 46 26.84 22.22 3.99
C MET A 46 25.78 23.30 3.78
N LYS A 47 26.17 24.56 3.74
CA LYS A 47 25.27 25.63 3.33
C LYS A 47 25.28 25.75 1.81
N VAL A 48 24.12 25.63 1.20
CA VAL A 48 23.90 25.80 -0.23
C VAL A 48 23.35 27.18 -0.49
N ILE A 49 24.03 27.95 -1.32
CA ILE A 49 23.68 29.34 -1.70
C ILE A 49 23.29 29.31 -3.19
N PRO A 50 21.99 29.36 -3.52
CA PRO A 50 21.52 29.38 -4.90
C PRO A 50 22.01 30.62 -5.66
N SER A 51 22.15 30.51 -7.00
CA SER A 51 22.50 31.65 -7.84
C SER A 51 21.36 32.68 -7.98
N GLY A 52 20.12 32.30 -7.73
CA GLY A 52 18.93 33.13 -7.97
C GLY A 52 18.52 33.26 -9.43
N GLU A 53 19.28 32.71 -10.36
CA GLU A 53 19.04 32.79 -11.81
C GLU A 53 18.70 31.43 -12.45
N ALA A 54 19.31 30.35 -11.97
CA ALA A 54 19.09 29.01 -12.48
C ALA A 54 17.71 28.47 -12.04
N PRO A 55 16.92 27.85 -12.94
CA PRO A 55 15.63 27.30 -12.60
C PRO A 55 15.70 26.14 -11.62
N GLU A 56 16.87 25.56 -11.42
CA GLU A 56 17.19 24.54 -10.43
C GLU A 56 18.48 24.89 -9.70
N THR A 57 18.52 24.61 -8.40
CA THR A 57 19.76 24.62 -7.62
C THR A 57 20.25 23.18 -7.51
N LYS A 58 21.47 22.89 -7.94
CA LYS A 58 22.01 21.53 -7.92
C LYS A 58 23.26 21.44 -7.08
N ILE A 59 23.39 20.30 -6.42
CA ILE A 59 24.65 19.80 -5.89
C ILE A 59 24.91 18.42 -6.49
N ALA A 60 26.14 18.18 -6.89
CA ALA A 60 26.52 16.92 -7.51
C ALA A 60 27.80 16.39 -6.87
N VAL A 61 27.90 15.05 -6.75
CA VAL A 61 29.06 14.41 -6.14
C VAL A 61 29.30 13.04 -6.76
N ASP A 62 30.59 12.66 -6.86
CA ASP A 62 31.00 11.37 -7.40
C ASP A 62 30.81 10.25 -6.37
N ILE A 63 30.24 9.15 -6.81
CA ILE A 63 30.08 7.90 -6.06
C ILE A 63 31.06 6.89 -6.64
N VAL A 64 32.17 6.63 -5.92
CA VAL A 64 33.27 5.78 -6.37
C VAL A 64 34.02 5.18 -5.18
N GLY A 65 34.60 3.99 -5.33
CA GLY A 65 35.33 3.31 -4.24
C GLY A 65 34.44 3.07 -3.03
N ASP A 66 34.88 3.40 -1.82
CA ASP A 66 34.15 3.18 -0.56
C ASP A 66 32.71 3.72 -0.56
N THR A 67 32.44 4.84 -1.26
CA THR A 67 31.08 5.39 -1.36
C THR A 67 30.20 4.59 -2.31
N LEU A 68 30.78 4.00 -3.36
CA LEU A 68 30.08 3.08 -4.25
C LEU A 68 29.82 1.74 -3.55
N ASP A 69 30.81 1.21 -2.83
CA ASP A 69 30.66 -0.04 -2.08
C ASP A 69 29.52 0.05 -1.04
N LYS A 70 29.41 1.19 -0.38
CA LYS A 70 28.28 1.50 0.51
C LYS A 70 26.96 1.73 -0.21
N TRP A 71 26.96 2.16 -1.47
CA TRP A 71 25.74 2.37 -2.26
C TRP A 71 25.12 1.05 -2.72
N ILE A 72 25.94 0.11 -3.14
CA ILE A 72 25.52 -1.18 -3.69
C ILE A 72 24.71 -1.97 -2.64
N GLY A 73 23.58 -2.53 -3.06
CA GLY A 73 22.70 -3.33 -2.20
C GLY A 73 21.71 -2.52 -1.36
N ASN A 74 21.68 -1.18 -1.51
CA ASN A 74 20.70 -0.35 -0.81
C ASN A 74 19.52 0.02 -1.71
N ASP A 75 18.35 0.23 -1.10
CA ASP A 75 17.07 0.51 -1.78
C ASP A 75 16.72 1.99 -1.84
N SER A 76 17.27 2.76 -0.93
CA SER A 76 17.01 4.19 -0.88
C SER A 76 18.23 4.99 -0.48
N VAL A 77 18.23 6.27 -0.87
CA VAL A 77 19.19 7.28 -0.44
C VAL A 77 18.46 8.45 0.17
N GLY A 78 18.98 9.00 1.24
CA GLY A 78 18.38 10.14 1.91
C GLY A 78 19.37 11.29 2.14
N ILE A 79 18.82 12.48 2.35
CA ILE A 79 19.55 13.68 2.74
C ILE A 79 18.77 14.43 3.82
N HIS A 80 19.48 15.14 4.68
CA HIS A 80 18.88 16.11 5.59
C HIS A 80 18.88 17.50 4.95
N VAL A 81 17.73 18.18 4.92
CA VAL A 81 17.60 19.54 4.39
C VAL A 81 16.99 20.45 5.45
N TYR A 82 17.71 21.51 5.83
CA TYR A 82 17.19 22.53 6.73
C TYR A 82 16.67 23.73 5.93
N ILE A 83 15.41 24.04 6.11
CA ILE A 83 14.73 25.19 5.51
C ILE A 83 14.66 26.30 6.54
N PRO A 84 15.31 27.46 6.32
CA PRO A 84 15.21 28.60 7.21
C PRO A 84 13.74 29.07 7.37
N PRO A 85 13.29 29.41 8.59
CA PRO A 85 11.90 29.83 8.83
C PRO A 85 11.47 31.12 8.08
N ASP A 86 12.44 31.93 7.67
CA ASP A 86 12.24 33.20 6.97
C ASP A 86 12.47 33.11 5.44
N MET A 87 12.68 31.89 4.92
CA MET A 87 12.82 31.62 3.49
C MET A 87 11.54 31.92 2.74
N LYS A 88 11.60 32.79 1.71
CA LYS A 88 10.38 33.24 0.98
C LYS A 88 9.97 32.30 -0.14
N VAL A 89 10.96 31.69 -0.81
CA VAL A 89 10.72 30.70 -1.87
C VAL A 89 11.31 29.39 -1.38
N VAL A 90 10.43 28.57 -0.78
CA VAL A 90 10.80 27.26 -0.21
C VAL A 90 10.86 26.23 -1.35
N PRO A 91 11.91 25.38 -1.45
CA PRO A 91 11.90 24.28 -2.41
C PRO A 91 10.74 23.32 -2.10
N ASN A 92 9.90 23.08 -3.09
CA ASN A 92 8.77 22.14 -3.01
C ASN A 92 8.97 20.91 -3.90
N SER A 93 10.08 20.85 -4.60
CA SER A 93 10.43 19.76 -5.51
C SER A 93 11.91 19.41 -5.38
N PHE A 94 12.14 18.11 -5.28
CA PHE A 94 13.45 17.51 -5.09
C PHE A 94 13.65 16.43 -6.15
N PHE A 95 14.85 16.29 -6.69
CA PHE A 95 15.14 15.29 -7.70
C PHE A 95 16.54 14.71 -7.45
N LEU A 96 16.65 13.39 -7.54
CA LEU A 96 17.92 12.68 -7.55
C LEU A 96 18.11 12.04 -8.93
N GLY A 97 19.20 12.41 -9.61
CA GLY A 97 19.62 11.79 -10.87
C GLY A 97 20.97 11.10 -10.73
N MET A 98 21.26 10.13 -11.61
CA MET A 98 22.54 9.43 -11.65
C MET A 98 23.06 9.29 -13.09
N ALA A 99 24.36 9.46 -13.28
CA ALA A 99 25.07 9.19 -14.54
C ALA A 99 26.26 8.25 -14.31
N ASP A 100 26.53 7.36 -15.26
CA ASP A 100 27.71 6.49 -15.29
C ASP A 100 28.88 7.22 -16.00
N LEU A 101 29.89 7.62 -15.23
CA LEU A 101 31.07 8.29 -15.74
C LEU A 101 32.05 7.29 -16.41
N SER A 102 31.96 6.03 -16.03
CA SER A 102 32.76 4.96 -16.66
C SER A 102 32.28 4.63 -18.07
N ASP A 103 31.02 4.96 -18.41
CA ASP A 103 30.43 4.78 -19.74
C ASP A 103 30.11 6.13 -20.44
N GLY A 104 31.07 7.03 -20.41
CA GLY A 104 31.02 8.28 -21.19
C GLY A 104 29.86 9.22 -20.80
N TRP A 105 29.51 9.30 -19.50
CA TRP A 105 28.41 10.09 -18.96
C TRP A 105 27.01 9.56 -19.36
N ALA A 106 26.88 8.25 -19.52
CA ALA A 106 25.58 7.66 -19.80
C ALA A 106 24.60 7.94 -18.64
N TRP A 107 23.41 8.44 -18.96
CA TRP A 107 22.37 8.63 -17.98
C TRP A 107 21.88 7.27 -17.47
N VAL A 108 21.89 7.04 -16.15
CA VAL A 108 21.42 5.81 -15.53
C VAL A 108 19.92 5.89 -15.26
N ASP A 109 19.49 6.83 -14.43
CA ASP A 109 18.07 7.08 -14.11
C ASP A 109 17.92 8.31 -13.18
N GLY A 110 16.64 8.64 -12.85
CA GLY A 110 16.34 9.70 -11.89
C GLY A 110 14.99 9.52 -11.21
N VAL A 111 14.94 9.87 -9.92
CA VAL A 111 13.77 9.67 -9.06
C VAL A 111 13.37 10.95 -8.33
N PHE A 112 12.07 11.10 -8.07
CA PHE A 112 11.49 12.16 -7.25
C PHE A 112 11.00 11.55 -5.93
N PRO A 113 11.34 12.15 -4.77
CA PRO A 113 10.80 11.72 -3.49
C PRO A 113 9.39 12.26 -3.31
N LYS A 114 8.58 11.56 -2.54
CA LYS A 114 7.31 12.08 -2.02
C LYS A 114 7.60 12.77 -0.68
N VAL A 115 7.86 14.07 -0.70
CA VAL A 115 8.17 14.83 0.52
C VAL A 115 7.53 16.20 0.49
N GLU A 116 6.89 16.57 1.59
CA GLU A 116 6.52 17.94 1.90
C GLU A 116 7.52 18.49 2.92
N VAL A 117 8.10 19.63 2.63
CA VAL A 117 9.09 20.25 3.53
C VAL A 117 8.47 21.37 4.35
N ALA A 118 8.88 21.46 5.61
CA ALA A 118 8.51 22.50 6.55
C ALA A 118 9.74 23.30 6.99
N PRO A 119 9.58 24.50 7.55
CA PRO A 119 10.68 25.21 8.20
C PRO A 119 11.37 24.34 9.27
N GLY A 120 12.70 24.31 9.26
CA GLY A 120 13.51 23.44 10.10
C GLY A 120 14.09 22.26 9.32
N TRP A 121 14.46 21.19 10.04
CA TRP A 121 15.06 19.99 9.44
C TRP A 121 14.02 19.07 8.83
N ASN A 122 14.29 18.64 7.59
CA ASN A 122 13.50 17.69 6.82
C ASN A 122 14.40 16.53 6.34
N ASP A 123 13.89 15.30 6.40
CA ASP A 123 14.54 14.14 5.80
C ASP A 123 13.91 13.91 4.41
N VAL A 124 14.72 14.05 3.36
CA VAL A 124 14.30 13.83 1.98
C VAL A 124 14.84 12.48 1.55
N ILE A 125 13.96 11.50 1.32
CA ILE A 125 14.32 10.10 1.00
C ILE A 125 13.88 9.79 -0.42
N TYR A 126 14.79 9.25 -1.21
CA TYR A 126 14.59 8.85 -2.60
C TYR A 126 14.63 7.32 -2.69
N ASP A 127 13.54 6.71 -3.11
CA ASP A 127 13.52 5.27 -3.47
C ASP A 127 14.31 5.07 -4.77
N LEU A 128 15.35 4.24 -4.71
CA LEU A 128 16.20 4.00 -5.87
C LEU A 128 15.48 3.12 -6.89
N SER A 129 15.53 3.52 -8.17
CA SER A 129 15.06 2.68 -9.27
C SER A 129 15.96 1.45 -9.50
N GLY A 130 15.47 0.45 -10.22
CA GLY A 130 16.25 -0.75 -10.55
C GLY A 130 17.62 -0.44 -11.16
N PRO A 131 17.74 0.44 -12.19
CA PRO A 131 19.04 0.85 -12.71
C PRO A 131 19.98 1.49 -11.70
N MET A 132 19.46 2.31 -10.77
CA MET A 132 20.26 2.97 -9.73
C MET A 132 20.68 2.04 -8.59
N LYS A 133 19.95 0.95 -8.35
CA LYS A 133 20.31 -0.12 -7.40
C LYS A 133 21.38 -1.05 -7.97
N ASN A 134 21.24 -1.40 -9.25
CA ASN A 134 22.07 -2.40 -9.92
C ASN A 134 23.33 -1.79 -10.58
N VAL A 135 23.93 -0.78 -9.95
CA VAL A 135 25.18 -0.20 -10.41
C VAL A 135 26.33 -1.20 -10.34
N LYS A 136 27.29 -1.10 -11.24
CA LYS A 136 28.40 -2.05 -11.35
C LYS A 136 29.43 -1.84 -10.25
N GLU A 137 29.86 -2.92 -9.59
CA GLU A 137 31.00 -2.88 -8.69
C GLU A 137 32.26 -2.36 -9.39
N GLY A 138 32.98 -1.43 -8.72
CA GLY A 138 34.15 -0.75 -9.28
C GLY A 138 33.83 0.28 -10.38
N GLY A 139 32.56 0.61 -10.63
CA GLY A 139 32.15 1.69 -11.51
C GLY A 139 32.48 3.09 -10.97
N HIS A 140 32.18 4.12 -11.75
CA HIS A 140 32.31 5.52 -11.35
C HIS A 140 31.04 6.26 -11.74
N TYR A 141 30.25 6.66 -10.75
CA TYR A 141 28.95 7.31 -10.95
C TYR A 141 28.96 8.70 -10.38
N LYS A 142 28.11 9.57 -10.91
CA LYS A 142 27.83 10.88 -10.35
C LYS A 142 26.37 11.00 -10.01
N ILE A 143 26.04 11.42 -8.79
CA ILE A 143 24.67 11.75 -8.40
C ILE A 143 24.46 13.25 -8.45
N TYR A 144 23.24 13.64 -8.82
CA TYR A 144 22.77 15.03 -8.92
C TYR A 144 21.57 15.20 -8.02
N LEU A 145 21.66 16.04 -7.03
CA LEU A 145 20.55 16.43 -6.17
C LEU A 145 20.08 17.82 -6.62
N SER A 146 18.87 17.90 -7.13
CA SER A 146 18.26 19.16 -7.60
C SER A 146 17.19 19.62 -6.63
N PHE A 147 17.21 20.92 -6.32
CA PHE A 147 16.29 21.62 -5.45
C PHE A 147 15.63 22.74 -6.25
N PHE A 148 14.31 22.79 -6.30
CA PHE A 148 13.58 23.83 -7.02
C PHE A 148 12.16 24.01 -6.48
N THR A 149 11.53 25.10 -6.87
CA THR A 149 10.11 25.34 -6.60
C THR A 149 9.38 25.36 -7.93
N VAL A 150 8.18 24.77 -7.97
CA VAL A 150 7.25 24.89 -9.09
C VAL A 150 6.03 25.68 -8.65
N ASP A 151 5.53 26.55 -9.53
CA ASP A 151 4.28 27.27 -9.33
C ASP A 151 3.06 26.44 -9.75
N ASP A 152 1.88 26.98 -9.55
CA ASP A 152 0.60 26.34 -9.92
C ASP A 152 0.46 26.02 -11.42
N GLN A 153 1.36 26.50 -12.26
CA GLN A 153 1.42 26.25 -13.70
C GLN A 153 2.55 25.31 -14.09
N ASN A 154 3.19 24.66 -13.10
CA ASN A 154 4.36 23.79 -13.27
C ASN A 154 5.61 24.49 -13.83
N ALA A 155 5.69 25.82 -13.70
CA ALA A 155 6.88 26.56 -14.07
C ALA A 155 7.89 26.59 -12.90
N LYS A 156 9.16 26.30 -13.19
CA LYS A 156 10.22 26.32 -12.18
C LYS A 156 10.57 27.74 -11.77
N ILE A 157 10.54 28.01 -10.48
CA ILE A 157 10.93 29.29 -9.86
C ILE A 157 12.33 29.13 -9.28
N PRO A 158 13.31 29.99 -9.67
CA PRO A 158 14.66 29.95 -9.11
C PRO A 158 14.66 30.19 -7.60
N LEU A 159 15.43 29.39 -6.86
CA LEU A 159 15.73 29.65 -5.46
C LEU A 159 16.77 30.78 -5.38
N ALA A 160 16.62 31.69 -4.44
CA ALA A 160 17.55 32.82 -4.25
C ALA A 160 18.12 32.92 -2.83
N GLU A 161 17.52 32.17 -1.88
CA GLU A 161 17.87 32.24 -0.46
C GLU A 161 18.62 30.97 -0.03
N PRO A 162 19.63 31.08 0.85
CA PRO A 162 20.40 29.91 1.28
C PRO A 162 19.59 28.95 2.12
N PHE A 163 19.87 27.63 1.97
CA PHE A 163 19.42 26.56 2.83
C PHE A 163 20.58 25.64 3.21
N ILE A 164 20.35 24.66 4.11
CA ILE A 164 21.43 23.80 4.59
C ILE A 164 21.13 22.35 4.21
N VAL A 165 22.14 21.64 3.75
CA VAL A 165 22.11 20.19 3.48
C VAL A 165 23.11 19.53 4.41
N ASP A 166 22.72 18.41 5.01
CA ASP A 166 23.56 17.66 5.93
C ASP A 166 23.39 16.15 5.71
N GLY A 167 24.50 15.47 5.62
CA GLY A 167 24.56 14.01 5.49
C GLY A 167 23.82 13.44 4.28
N ILE A 168 24.54 12.69 3.44
CA ILE A 168 23.93 11.80 2.45
C ILE A 168 24.12 10.38 2.96
N TRP A 169 23.03 9.63 3.08
CA TRP A 169 23.06 8.24 3.55
C TRP A 169 22.31 7.31 2.61
N VAL A 170 22.62 6.02 2.69
CA VAL A 170 21.87 4.93 2.02
C VAL A 170 21.30 3.98 3.06
N GLN A 171 20.23 3.27 2.67
CA GLN A 171 19.61 2.24 3.49
C GLN A 171 18.94 1.18 2.61
N THR A 172 18.89 -0.08 3.10
CA THR A 172 18.12 -1.17 2.48
C THR A 172 16.67 -1.15 2.97
N LYS A 173 15.72 -1.60 2.12
CA LYS A 173 14.33 -1.81 2.55
C LYS A 173 14.17 -3.03 3.45
N ASP A 174 15.09 -4.00 3.38
CA ASP A 174 15.10 -5.22 4.22
C ASP A 174 15.62 -4.96 5.64
N SER A 175 16.31 -3.85 5.88
CA SER A 175 16.30 -3.22 7.20
C SER A 175 14.99 -2.42 7.30
N ALA A 176 13.86 -3.12 7.19
CA ALA A 176 12.59 -2.52 7.53
C ALA A 176 12.80 -1.89 8.88
N ALA A 177 12.79 -0.57 8.90
CA ALA A 177 12.56 0.12 10.13
C ALA A 177 11.45 -0.65 10.82
N VAL A 178 11.71 -1.09 12.02
CA VAL A 178 10.68 -1.32 13.02
C VAL A 178 10.10 0.08 13.21
N THR A 179 9.31 0.52 12.22
CA THR A 179 8.42 1.65 12.35
C THR A 179 7.33 1.12 13.24
N ASP A 180 7.15 1.65 14.37
CA ASP A 180 6.06 1.78 15.33
C ASP A 180 4.75 0.97 15.05
N SER A 181 4.89 -0.18 14.46
CA SER A 181 4.13 -1.38 14.63
C SER A 181 5.17 -2.41 15.07
N GLY A 182 5.47 -2.42 16.34
CA GLY A 182 6.21 -3.51 16.93
C GLY A 182 5.64 -4.82 16.41
N PRO A 183 6.45 -5.89 16.23
CA PRO A 183 5.91 -7.16 15.82
C PRO A 183 4.70 -7.38 16.69
N ILE A 184 3.59 -7.73 16.10
CA ILE A 184 2.38 -8.11 16.79
C ILE A 184 2.72 -9.39 17.55
N GLY A 185 3.52 -9.22 18.60
CA GLY A 185 3.88 -10.25 19.55
C GLY A 185 2.68 -10.44 20.46
N ASP A 186 2.25 -11.65 20.59
CA ASP A 186 1.39 -12.02 21.70
C ASP A 186 2.27 -11.97 22.97
N TRP A 187 2.34 -10.77 23.60
CA TRP A 187 3.25 -10.52 24.69
C TRP A 187 2.88 -11.37 25.91
N LEU A 188 3.82 -12.19 26.37
CA LEU A 188 3.75 -12.95 27.61
C LEU A 188 4.13 -12.08 28.80
N TRP A 189 5.10 -11.20 28.62
CA TRP A 189 5.51 -10.14 29.55
C TRP A 189 5.65 -8.87 28.73
N ALA A 190 4.81 -7.89 29.01
CA ALA A 190 4.86 -6.59 28.31
C ALA A 190 6.02 -5.72 28.79
N MET A 191 6.50 -5.95 30.03
CA MET A 191 7.59 -5.20 30.67
C MET A 191 7.24 -3.73 30.97
N ASP A 192 5.95 -3.43 31.15
CA ASP A 192 5.40 -2.07 31.28
C ASP A 192 5.16 -1.61 32.70
N ASP A 193 5.11 -2.52 33.68
CA ASP A 193 4.71 -2.17 35.03
C ASP A 193 5.54 -2.81 36.16
N GLU A 194 5.45 -2.22 37.39
CA GLU A 194 6.16 -2.70 38.56
C GLU A 194 5.66 -4.08 39.06
N ALA A 195 4.45 -4.50 38.72
CA ALA A 195 3.92 -5.80 39.12
C ALA A 195 4.61 -6.94 38.35
N GLU A 196 4.87 -6.76 37.08
CA GLU A 196 5.70 -7.69 36.30
C GLU A 196 7.15 -7.70 36.82
N LEU A 197 7.74 -6.50 36.99
CA LEU A 197 9.12 -6.35 37.47
C LEU A 197 9.37 -7.05 38.81
N ALA A 198 8.38 -7.09 39.70
CA ALA A 198 8.48 -7.77 40.96
C ALA A 198 8.70 -9.30 40.87
N GLY A 199 8.38 -9.90 39.74
CA GLY A 199 8.59 -11.31 39.43
C GLY A 199 9.96 -11.63 38.79
N TYR A 200 10.82 -10.63 38.57
CA TYR A 200 12.10 -10.80 37.86
C TYR A 200 13.21 -11.20 38.87
N GLU A 201 13.88 -12.29 38.58
CA GLU A 201 15.00 -12.80 39.37
C GLU A 201 16.32 -12.75 38.56
N ASN A 202 17.43 -12.52 39.18
CA ASN A 202 18.75 -12.42 38.54
C ASN A 202 19.58 -13.71 38.57
N ASP A 203 19.02 -14.82 39.02
CA ASP A 203 19.72 -16.14 39.15
C ASP A 203 21.11 -16.01 39.79
N ASN A 204 21.22 -15.24 40.84
CA ASN A 204 22.46 -14.98 41.63
C ASN A 204 23.58 -14.27 40.84
N THR A 205 23.30 -13.66 39.68
CA THR A 205 24.29 -12.87 38.91
C THR A 205 24.49 -11.46 39.43
N GLY A 206 23.66 -11.03 40.38
CA GLY A 206 23.72 -9.70 40.98
C GLY A 206 23.17 -8.57 40.09
N ALA A 207 22.63 -8.89 38.94
CA ALA A 207 21.97 -7.92 38.04
C ALA A 207 20.74 -7.27 38.75
N LYS A 208 20.43 -6.04 38.37
CA LYS A 208 19.24 -5.31 38.79
C LYS A 208 18.36 -4.96 37.61
N PHE A 209 17.08 -4.86 37.85
CA PHE A 209 16.05 -4.51 36.88
C PHE A 209 15.30 -3.26 37.35
N GLU A 210 15.18 -2.27 36.49
CA GLU A 210 14.49 -1.00 36.77
C GLU A 210 13.64 -0.61 35.56
N LEU A 211 12.43 -0.05 35.77
CA LEU A 211 11.61 0.47 34.68
C LEU A 211 12.26 1.73 34.07
N GLU A 212 12.21 1.82 32.75
CA GLU A 212 12.69 2.97 31.95
C GLU A 212 11.57 3.45 31.03
N SER A 213 11.30 4.75 31.02
CA SER A 213 10.22 5.37 30.25
C SER A 213 10.67 6.17 29.03
N LYS A 214 12.00 6.25 28.78
CA LYS A 214 12.55 7.04 27.68
C LYS A 214 13.08 6.17 26.53
N ILE A 215 13.50 4.96 26.81
CA ILE A 215 13.99 3.99 25.83
C ILE A 215 12.98 2.85 25.82
N VAL A 216 11.96 2.99 24.97
CA VAL A 216 10.80 2.08 24.91
C VAL A 216 10.61 1.64 23.46
N CYS A 217 10.42 0.35 23.24
CA CYS A 217 10.12 -0.23 21.93
C CYS A 217 8.61 -0.40 21.76
N GLN A 218 7.91 -0.82 22.82
CA GLN A 218 6.46 -1.05 22.81
C GLN A 218 5.86 -0.68 24.18
N GLY A 219 4.57 -0.39 24.25
CA GLY A 219 3.92 -0.04 25.52
C GLY A 219 4.36 1.32 26.08
N THR A 220 4.52 1.42 27.39
CA THR A 220 4.83 2.66 28.13
C THR A 220 6.19 2.67 28.80
N HIS A 221 6.78 1.49 29.04
CA HIS A 221 8.09 1.33 29.69
C HIS A 221 8.84 0.16 29.04
N SER A 222 10.13 0.15 29.24
CA SER A 222 11.02 -1.01 29.06
C SER A 222 11.71 -1.32 30.38
N VAL A 223 12.52 -2.36 30.41
CA VAL A 223 13.30 -2.74 31.60
C VAL A 223 14.79 -2.51 31.36
N ALA A 224 15.39 -1.61 32.14
CA ALA A 224 16.84 -1.47 32.22
C ALA A 224 17.44 -2.68 32.92
N VAL A 225 18.26 -3.44 32.26
CA VAL A 225 19.10 -4.52 32.79
C VAL A 225 20.43 -3.92 33.24
N ILE A 226 20.72 -3.92 34.53
CA ILE A 226 21.92 -3.33 35.15
C ILE A 226 22.82 -4.46 35.66
N PRO A 227 23.88 -4.84 34.90
CA PRO A 227 24.81 -5.88 35.32
C PRO A 227 25.59 -5.52 36.58
N ASP A 228 26.10 -6.50 37.34
CA ASP A 228 26.94 -6.25 38.51
C ASP A 228 28.44 -6.06 38.15
N GLY A 229 28.80 -6.28 36.92
CA GLY A 229 30.18 -6.14 36.40
C GLY A 229 31.15 -7.26 36.84
N LYS A 230 30.67 -8.33 37.46
CA LYS A 230 31.51 -9.42 37.97
C LYS A 230 31.10 -10.79 37.40
N ALA A 231 29.80 -11.02 37.30
CA ALA A 231 29.26 -12.25 36.73
C ALA A 231 29.61 -12.35 35.25
N ILE A 232 30.11 -13.50 34.79
CA ILE A 232 30.46 -13.74 33.40
C ILE A 232 29.20 -13.66 32.52
N GLU A 233 28.05 -13.99 33.06
CA GLU A 233 26.74 -13.86 32.39
C GLU A 233 25.83 -12.97 33.24
N THR A 234 25.12 -12.07 32.58
CA THR A 234 24.00 -11.34 33.20
C THR A 234 22.73 -12.12 32.89
N LYS A 235 21.91 -12.37 33.91
CA LYS A 235 20.72 -13.21 33.74
C LYS A 235 19.44 -12.55 34.22
N LEU A 236 18.35 -12.89 33.55
CA LEU A 236 16.97 -12.72 33.97
C LEU A 236 16.29 -14.09 34.04
N ALA A 237 15.62 -14.37 35.17
CA ALA A 237 14.84 -15.58 35.30
C ALA A 237 13.36 -15.24 35.56
N LEU A 238 12.46 -15.96 34.86
CA LEU A 238 11.02 -15.77 34.91
C LEU A 238 10.28 -17.09 35.14
N ASP A 239 9.20 -17.04 35.92
CA ASP A 239 8.36 -18.21 36.15
C ASP A 239 7.33 -18.32 35.03
N LEU A 240 7.31 -19.47 34.30
CA LEU A 240 6.35 -19.78 33.25
C LEU A 240 5.33 -20.79 33.80
N GLU A 241 4.14 -20.31 34.14
CA GLU A 241 3.03 -21.10 34.68
C GLU A 241 1.67 -20.46 34.31
N GLY A 242 0.58 -21.15 34.57
CA GLY A 242 -0.77 -20.64 34.40
C GLY A 242 -1.08 -20.27 32.94
N GLU A 243 -1.69 -19.10 32.72
CA GLU A 243 -2.10 -18.63 31.41
C GLU A 243 -0.90 -18.44 30.44
N ARG A 244 0.24 -17.93 30.97
CA ARG A 244 1.45 -17.78 30.16
C ARG A 244 1.99 -19.12 29.66
N LEU A 245 1.91 -20.17 30.49
CA LEU A 245 2.28 -21.52 30.06
C LEU A 245 1.36 -22.08 28.98
N GLN A 246 0.03 -21.86 29.13
CA GLN A 246 -0.93 -22.33 28.11
C GLN A 246 -0.67 -21.67 26.74
N ARG A 247 -0.27 -20.42 26.72
CA ARG A 247 0.09 -19.67 25.51
C ARG A 247 1.44 -20.09 24.94
N TRP A 248 2.37 -20.54 25.78
CA TRP A 248 3.70 -21.01 25.36
C TRP A 248 3.69 -22.39 24.71
N ILE A 249 2.84 -23.30 25.21
CA ILE A 249 2.81 -24.69 24.71
C ILE A 249 2.51 -24.73 23.22
N GLY A 250 3.35 -25.49 22.49
CA GLY A 250 3.22 -25.67 21.04
C GLY A 250 3.79 -24.53 20.20
N GLN A 251 4.43 -23.52 20.83
CA GLN A 251 5.11 -22.45 20.10
C GLN A 251 6.53 -22.89 19.68
N ASN A 252 6.95 -22.48 18.50
CA ASN A 252 8.26 -22.82 17.97
C ASN A 252 9.26 -21.68 18.10
N GLU A 253 8.81 -20.46 18.37
CA GLU A 253 9.65 -19.28 18.48
C GLU A 253 9.13 -18.34 19.55
N VAL A 254 10.06 -17.69 20.24
CA VAL A 254 9.80 -16.57 21.15
C VAL A 254 10.71 -15.40 20.80
N ILE A 255 10.22 -14.21 21.00
CA ILE A 255 10.89 -12.96 20.65
C ILE A 255 11.08 -12.05 21.86
N MET A 256 12.16 -11.27 21.84
CA MET A 256 12.44 -10.24 22.84
C MET A 256 13.08 -9.03 22.16
N ASN A 257 12.57 -7.83 22.42
CA ASN A 257 13.22 -6.61 21.99
C ASN A 257 14.36 -6.27 22.95
N ILE A 258 15.56 -5.99 22.43
CA ILE A 258 16.75 -5.64 23.21
C ILE A 258 17.39 -4.38 22.63
N TYR A 259 17.55 -3.35 23.45
CA TYR A 259 18.25 -2.12 23.08
C TYR A 259 19.68 -2.13 23.57
N LEU A 260 20.62 -1.93 22.65
CA LEU A 260 22.06 -1.88 22.89
C LEU A 260 22.52 -0.41 22.78
N PRO A 261 22.84 0.24 23.91
CA PRO A 261 23.25 1.63 23.90
C PRO A 261 24.56 1.84 23.10
N PRO A 262 24.60 2.86 22.21
CA PRO A 262 25.80 3.12 21.41
C PRO A 262 26.98 3.66 22.22
N GLU A 263 26.73 4.17 23.42
CA GLU A 263 27.77 4.67 24.35
C GLU A 263 28.48 3.58 25.15
N ASN A 264 27.96 2.34 25.15
CA ASN A 264 28.57 1.24 25.90
C ASN A 264 29.84 0.72 25.20
N GLU A 265 30.87 0.46 26.02
CA GLU A 265 32.11 -0.15 25.52
C GLU A 265 31.89 -1.65 25.15
N PHE A 266 31.05 -2.34 25.95
CA PHE A 266 30.74 -3.74 25.77
C PHE A 266 29.24 -3.99 25.88
N ASN A 267 28.57 -4.10 24.74
CA ASN A 267 27.18 -4.57 24.64
C ASN A 267 27.14 -6.12 24.62
N PRO A 268 26.02 -6.76 25.02
CA PRO A 268 25.85 -8.20 24.84
C PRO A 268 25.91 -8.59 23.34
N THR A 269 26.68 -9.65 23.07
CA THR A 269 26.79 -10.29 21.76
C THR A 269 26.37 -11.76 21.82
N MET A 270 26.05 -12.27 23.00
CA MET A 270 25.52 -13.60 23.22
C MET A 270 24.12 -13.50 23.84
N PHE A 271 23.16 -14.17 23.26
CA PHE A 271 21.77 -14.22 23.68
C PHE A 271 21.35 -15.69 23.85
N PHE A 272 21.08 -16.11 25.06
CA PHE A 272 20.72 -17.48 25.41
C PHE A 272 19.41 -17.54 26.17
N LEU A 273 18.56 -18.50 25.80
CA LEU A 273 17.34 -18.86 26.54
C LEU A 273 17.44 -20.32 26.99
N GLY A 274 17.30 -20.55 28.28
CA GLY A 274 17.23 -21.88 28.88
C GLY A 274 15.95 -22.10 29.66
N MET A 275 15.60 -23.36 29.93
CA MET A 275 14.41 -23.75 30.67
C MET A 275 14.66 -24.90 31.62
N ALA A 276 14.06 -24.83 32.84
CA ALA A 276 14.02 -25.93 33.80
C ALA A 276 12.60 -26.22 34.25
N ASP A 277 12.24 -27.49 34.47
CA ASP A 277 10.98 -27.96 35.03
C ASP A 277 11.06 -27.95 36.57
N LEU A 278 10.38 -27.01 37.21
CA LEU A 278 10.30 -26.87 38.68
C LEU A 278 9.43 -27.95 39.31
N SER A 279 8.40 -28.41 38.57
CA SER A 279 7.48 -29.47 39.03
C SER A 279 8.15 -30.84 39.09
N SER A 280 9.24 -31.06 38.37
CA SER A 280 10.06 -32.27 38.35
C SER A 280 11.34 -32.15 39.20
N GLY A 281 11.44 -31.14 40.09
CA GLY A 281 12.58 -30.96 41.00
C GLY A 281 13.78 -30.27 40.36
N TRP A 282 13.58 -29.27 39.56
CA TRP A 282 14.59 -28.50 38.82
C TRP A 282 15.31 -29.31 37.71
N GLU A 283 14.58 -30.16 37.02
CA GLU A 283 15.12 -30.87 35.88
C GLU A 283 15.34 -29.91 34.71
N TRP A 284 16.54 -29.94 34.12
CA TRP A 284 16.83 -29.13 32.94
C TRP A 284 16.05 -29.64 31.72
N VAL A 285 15.27 -28.76 31.08
CA VAL A 285 14.47 -29.10 29.92
C VAL A 285 15.28 -28.92 28.62
N GLY A 286 15.85 -27.72 28.42
CA GLY A 286 16.60 -27.42 27.21
C GLY A 286 17.12 -25.99 27.19
N GLY A 287 17.84 -25.64 26.13
CA GLY A 287 18.29 -24.27 25.91
C GLY A 287 18.73 -24.00 24.49
N VAL A 288 18.55 -22.77 24.04
CA VAL A 288 18.81 -22.30 22.68
C VAL A 288 19.56 -20.98 22.70
N PHE A 289 20.46 -20.81 21.74
CA PHE A 289 21.08 -19.52 21.42
C PHE A 289 20.30 -18.88 20.29
N ALA A 290 20.05 -17.57 20.37
CA ALA A 290 19.53 -16.83 19.26
C ALA A 290 20.60 -16.68 18.17
N ASP A 291 20.21 -16.83 16.91
CA ASP A 291 21.05 -16.55 15.74
C ASP A 291 20.78 -15.09 15.31
N VAL A 292 21.55 -14.17 15.88
CA VAL A 292 21.39 -12.73 15.66
C VAL A 292 22.76 -12.06 15.64
N ASP A 293 22.98 -11.21 14.64
CA ASP A 293 24.10 -10.25 14.62
C ASP A 293 23.62 -8.92 15.22
N PRO A 294 23.94 -8.66 16.52
CA PRO A 294 23.38 -7.53 17.22
C PRO A 294 23.95 -6.20 16.72
N VAL A 295 23.06 -5.23 16.48
CA VAL A 295 23.41 -3.86 16.09
C VAL A 295 23.15 -2.87 17.23
N LEU A 296 23.78 -1.70 17.23
CA LEU A 296 23.49 -0.66 18.20
C LEU A 296 22.06 -0.14 18.03
N GLY A 297 21.34 0.09 19.13
CA GLY A 297 19.93 0.42 19.13
C GLY A 297 19.01 -0.78 19.40
N TRP A 298 17.76 -0.74 18.94
CA TRP A 298 16.81 -1.82 19.12
C TRP A 298 17.10 -3.01 18.19
N ASN A 299 17.08 -4.21 18.78
CA ASN A 299 17.21 -5.51 18.12
C ASN A 299 16.00 -6.37 18.49
N LEU A 300 15.40 -7.03 17.51
CA LEU A 300 14.49 -8.15 17.74
C LEU A 300 15.32 -9.41 17.84
N VAL A 301 15.32 -10.03 19.01
CA VAL A 301 16.05 -11.30 19.26
C VAL A 301 15.06 -12.43 19.22
N GLU A 302 15.23 -13.34 18.28
CA GLU A 302 14.37 -14.51 18.08
C GLU A 302 15.03 -15.78 18.61
N TYR A 303 14.27 -16.57 19.36
CA TYR A 303 14.71 -17.87 19.88
C TYR A 303 13.86 -18.96 19.29
N THR A 304 14.43 -19.78 18.40
CA THR A 304 13.77 -20.98 17.85
C THR A 304 13.77 -22.08 18.90
N LEU A 305 12.61 -22.44 19.42
CA LEU A 305 12.47 -23.40 20.51
C LEU A 305 12.61 -24.84 20.01
N PRO A 306 13.45 -25.66 20.61
CA PRO A 306 13.45 -27.10 20.37
C PRO A 306 12.18 -27.75 20.95
N ALA A 307 11.77 -28.90 20.43
CA ALA A 307 10.52 -29.57 20.78
C ALA A 307 10.34 -29.79 22.31
N GLU A 308 11.41 -30.10 23.01
CA GLU A 308 11.38 -30.27 24.47
C GLU A 308 11.04 -28.99 25.26
N MET A 309 11.27 -27.80 24.67
CA MET A 309 10.90 -26.50 25.28
C MET A 309 9.53 -26.01 24.80
N SER A 310 8.94 -26.65 23.81
CA SER A 310 7.64 -26.34 23.20
C SER A 310 6.55 -27.29 23.70
N ASP A 311 6.81 -28.59 23.77
CA ASP A 311 5.87 -29.65 24.19
C ASP A 311 5.83 -29.84 25.71
N LEU A 312 5.43 -28.79 26.44
CA LEU A 312 5.41 -28.76 27.91
C LEU A 312 4.13 -29.36 28.49
N LYS A 313 4.19 -29.80 29.76
CA LYS A 313 3.00 -30.25 30.49
C LYS A 313 2.08 -29.07 30.83
N PRO A 314 0.78 -29.14 30.52
CA PRO A 314 -0.14 -28.01 30.75
C PRO A 314 -0.30 -27.58 32.22
N ASP A 315 -0.05 -28.48 33.15
CA ASP A 315 -0.13 -28.25 34.62
C ASP A 315 1.25 -28.13 35.29
N GLY A 316 2.31 -27.96 34.47
CA GLY A 316 3.67 -27.80 34.92
C GLY A 316 3.95 -26.39 35.47
N THR A 317 5.13 -26.22 36.07
CA THR A 317 5.72 -24.92 36.39
C THR A 317 7.16 -24.95 35.94
N TYR A 318 7.54 -23.98 35.10
CA TYR A 318 8.87 -23.91 34.51
C TYR A 318 9.56 -22.60 34.87
N LYS A 319 10.88 -22.59 34.82
CA LYS A 319 11.70 -21.39 34.94
C LYS A 319 12.44 -21.14 33.66
N LEU A 320 12.23 -19.97 33.07
CA LEU A 320 12.97 -19.45 31.94
C LEU A 320 14.21 -18.71 32.41
N TYR A 321 15.33 -18.90 31.72
CA TYR A 321 16.58 -18.21 31.97
C TYR A 321 17.05 -17.51 30.71
N PHE A 322 17.00 -16.20 30.67
CA PHE A 322 17.69 -15.41 29.69
C PHE A 322 19.08 -15.08 30.20
N ALA A 323 20.12 -15.34 29.37
CA ALA A 323 21.48 -15.04 29.73
C ALA A 323 22.20 -14.26 28.63
N TRP A 324 22.87 -13.20 29.01
CA TRP A 324 23.60 -12.29 28.14
C TRP A 324 25.07 -12.17 28.56
N ALA A 325 25.97 -12.12 27.58
CA ALA A 325 27.39 -11.87 27.78
C ALA A 325 27.99 -11.17 26.57
N HIS A 326 29.14 -10.53 26.73
CA HIS A 326 29.95 -10.11 25.57
C HIS A 326 30.92 -11.24 25.22
N ILE A 327 31.03 -11.61 23.93
CA ILE A 327 32.02 -12.56 23.44
C ILE A 327 33.09 -11.75 22.72
N ASP A 328 34.35 -11.87 23.20
CA ASP A 328 35.47 -11.19 22.56
C ASP A 328 35.93 -11.91 21.26
N GLU A 329 36.83 -11.28 20.51
CA GLU A 329 37.38 -11.85 19.27
C GLU A 329 38.08 -13.21 19.45
N GLY A 330 38.45 -13.54 20.68
CA GLY A 330 39.05 -14.84 21.05
C GLY A 330 38.03 -15.90 21.46
N GLY A 331 36.72 -15.57 21.52
CA GLY A 331 35.63 -16.43 21.92
C GLY A 331 35.47 -16.54 23.47
N ALA A 332 36.10 -15.66 24.23
CA ALA A 332 35.98 -15.65 25.69
C ALA A 332 34.76 -14.77 26.11
N LYS A 333 34.00 -15.27 27.10
CA LYS A 333 32.90 -14.49 27.70
C LYS A 333 33.46 -13.43 28.63
N LEU A 334 33.09 -12.18 28.41
CA LEU A 334 33.43 -11.05 29.28
C LEU A 334 32.18 -10.58 30.04
N PRO A 335 32.36 -10.21 31.35
CA PRO A 335 31.27 -9.65 32.12
C PRO A 335 30.77 -8.33 31.52
N LEU A 336 29.45 -8.15 31.43
CA LEU A 336 28.85 -6.86 31.13
C LEU A 336 28.99 -5.94 32.33
N THR A 337 29.32 -4.69 32.07
CA THR A 337 29.53 -3.65 33.10
C THR A 337 28.57 -2.49 33.00
N GLU A 338 27.90 -2.37 31.84
CA GLU A 338 27.06 -1.25 31.47
C GLU A 338 25.62 -1.74 31.21
N LYS A 339 24.65 -0.87 31.46
CA LYS A 339 23.23 -1.21 31.29
C LYS A 339 22.84 -1.32 29.83
N PHE A 340 21.91 -2.21 29.56
CA PHE A 340 21.15 -2.31 28.31
C PHE A 340 19.67 -2.47 28.64
N TYR A 341 18.79 -2.49 27.62
CA TYR A 341 17.35 -2.50 27.90
C TYR A 341 16.68 -3.65 27.17
N ILE A 342 15.63 -4.20 27.79
CA ILE A 342 14.77 -5.22 27.22
C ILE A 342 13.32 -4.73 27.25
N ASP A 343 12.53 -5.10 26.24
CA ASP A 343 11.15 -4.64 26.15
C ASP A 343 10.28 -5.70 25.44
N GLY A 344 9.31 -6.24 26.18
CA GLY A 344 8.43 -7.29 25.69
C GLY A 344 9.13 -8.64 25.44
N LEU A 345 8.65 -9.67 26.12
CA LEU A 345 8.88 -11.06 25.77
C LEU A 345 7.59 -11.63 25.21
N GLY A 346 7.58 -11.99 23.95
CA GLY A 346 6.42 -12.46 23.21
C GLY A 346 6.64 -13.78 22.52
N LEU A 347 5.56 -14.30 22.00
CA LEU A 347 5.58 -15.44 21.10
C LEU A 347 5.76 -14.90 19.67
N ALA A 348 6.81 -15.30 18.99
CA ALA A 348 6.87 -15.10 17.54
C ALA A 348 5.74 -15.94 16.97
N ARG A 349 4.86 -15.33 16.24
CA ARG A 349 4.00 -16.10 15.36
C ARG A 349 4.94 -16.72 14.31
N ALA A 350 5.31 -17.99 14.46
CA ALA A 350 5.70 -18.79 13.31
C ALA A 350 4.63 -18.56 12.27
N ALA A 351 5.01 -18.25 11.04
CA ALA A 351 4.03 -18.06 9.97
C ALA A 351 3.26 -19.39 9.85
N LEU A 352 2.12 -19.47 10.57
CA LEU A 352 1.23 -20.62 10.51
C LEU A 352 0.82 -20.76 9.05
N SER A 353 0.84 -21.95 8.52
CA SER A 353 0.27 -22.17 7.20
C SER A 353 -1.21 -21.75 7.21
N ARG A 354 -1.76 -21.43 6.05
CA ARG A 354 -3.18 -21.09 5.95
C ARG A 354 -4.06 -22.24 6.48
N GLU A 355 -3.62 -23.47 6.29
CA GLU A 355 -4.25 -24.68 6.81
C GLU A 355 -4.28 -24.70 8.34
N ASP A 356 -3.16 -24.36 9.00
CA ASP A 356 -3.09 -24.28 10.47
C ASP A 356 -4.01 -23.19 11.02
N LEU A 357 -4.10 -22.04 10.32
CA LEU A 357 -5.02 -20.96 10.69
C LEU A 357 -6.48 -21.43 10.57
N ILE A 358 -6.83 -22.13 9.49
CA ILE A 358 -8.19 -22.70 9.28
C ILE A 358 -8.53 -23.74 10.36
N GLU A 359 -7.59 -24.59 10.76
CA GLU A 359 -7.81 -25.56 11.83
C GLU A 359 -8.14 -24.89 13.17
N ARG A 360 -7.52 -23.76 13.46
CA ARG A 360 -7.72 -22.99 14.72
C ARG A 360 -9.03 -22.17 14.77
N ILE A 361 -9.74 -22.02 13.66
CA ILE A 361 -11.04 -21.32 13.68
C ILE A 361 -11.99 -22.07 14.61
N PRO A 362 -12.62 -21.40 15.59
CA PRO A 362 -13.61 -22.02 16.49
C PRO A 362 -14.76 -22.70 15.72
N ALA A 363 -15.21 -23.83 16.21
CA ALA A 363 -16.26 -24.61 15.53
C ALA A 363 -17.55 -23.79 15.34
N GLU A 364 -17.92 -22.97 16.33
CA GLU A 364 -19.06 -22.07 16.26
C GLU A 364 -18.97 -21.04 15.14
N ILE A 365 -17.77 -20.53 14.84
CA ILE A 365 -17.54 -19.59 13.73
C ILE A 365 -17.65 -20.33 12.39
N LYS A 366 -17.08 -21.54 12.26
CA LYS A 366 -17.24 -22.38 11.06
C LYS A 366 -18.72 -22.70 10.77
N GLU A 367 -19.50 -23.05 11.82
CA GLU A 367 -20.92 -23.26 11.69
C GLU A 367 -21.70 -22.00 11.35
N GLU A 368 -21.29 -20.84 11.89
CA GLU A 368 -21.90 -19.54 11.58
C GLU A 368 -21.70 -19.19 10.10
N VAL A 369 -20.45 -19.28 9.59
CA VAL A 369 -20.13 -19.02 8.18
C VAL A 369 -20.92 -19.97 7.25
N THR A 370 -21.01 -21.26 7.59
CA THR A 370 -21.81 -22.21 6.82
C THR A 370 -23.27 -21.77 6.72
N ARG A 371 -23.87 -21.33 7.84
CA ARG A 371 -25.26 -20.84 7.85
C ARG A 371 -25.43 -19.54 7.05
N LEU A 372 -24.44 -18.63 7.09
CA LEU A 372 -24.48 -17.39 6.32
C LEU A 372 -24.50 -17.65 4.81
N LEU A 373 -23.73 -18.63 4.34
CA LEU A 373 -23.69 -19.01 2.93
C LEU A 373 -25.01 -19.65 2.43
N GLU A 374 -25.82 -20.23 3.35
CA GLU A 374 -27.14 -20.78 3.04
C GLU A 374 -28.27 -19.72 3.01
N LEU A 375 -28.01 -18.50 3.52
CA LEU A 375 -28.99 -17.41 3.53
C LEU A 375 -29.24 -16.86 2.12
N ASP A 376 -30.45 -16.39 1.87
CA ASP A 376 -30.70 -15.52 0.72
C ASP A 376 -30.01 -14.16 0.90
N ASP A 377 -29.96 -13.36 -0.14
CA ASP A 377 -29.20 -12.11 -0.16
C ASP A 377 -29.69 -11.09 0.88
N ASP A 378 -31.03 -11.00 1.04
CA ASP A 378 -31.63 -10.10 2.02
C ASP A 378 -31.29 -10.47 3.46
N ALA A 379 -31.31 -11.75 3.76
CA ALA A 379 -30.97 -12.25 5.08
C ALA A 379 -29.46 -12.17 5.36
N LEU A 380 -28.61 -12.36 4.35
CA LEU A 380 -27.17 -12.21 4.46
C LEU A 380 -26.81 -10.73 4.75
N ILE A 381 -27.38 -9.79 3.99
CA ILE A 381 -27.21 -8.34 4.22
C ILE A 381 -27.60 -7.96 5.65
N GLU A 382 -28.74 -8.47 6.13
CA GLU A 382 -29.23 -8.24 7.49
C GLU A 382 -28.25 -8.78 8.55
N ALA A 383 -27.72 -9.98 8.35
CA ALA A 383 -26.76 -10.60 9.27
C ALA A 383 -25.44 -9.82 9.35
N VAL A 384 -24.91 -9.37 8.20
CA VAL A 384 -23.69 -8.55 8.13
C VAL A 384 -23.94 -7.20 8.79
N ALA A 385 -25.03 -6.51 8.46
CA ALA A 385 -25.38 -5.22 9.06
C ALA A 385 -25.53 -5.32 10.59
N LYS A 386 -26.16 -6.41 11.08
CA LYS A 386 -26.35 -6.65 12.53
C LYS A 386 -25.01 -6.81 13.27
N LYS A 387 -24.08 -7.59 12.72
CA LYS A 387 -22.74 -7.78 13.32
C LYS A 387 -21.96 -6.48 13.38
N SER A 388 -21.99 -5.70 12.32
CA SER A 388 -21.32 -4.39 12.28
C SER A 388 -21.98 -3.39 13.24
N PHE A 389 -23.31 -3.39 13.36
CA PHE A 389 -24.03 -2.62 14.39
C PHE A 389 -23.61 -3.04 15.81
N ASP A 390 -23.43 -4.33 16.06
CA ASP A 390 -23.01 -4.83 17.37
C ASP A 390 -21.66 -4.29 17.81
N TYR A 391 -20.74 -3.99 16.90
CA TYR A 391 -19.51 -3.27 17.23
C TYR A 391 -19.82 -1.88 17.78
N LEU A 392 -20.54 -1.07 17.01
CA LEU A 392 -20.86 0.32 17.38
C LEU A 392 -21.65 0.41 18.69
N TRP A 393 -22.47 -0.60 18.98
CA TRP A 393 -23.28 -0.66 20.19
C TRP A 393 -22.50 -1.14 21.41
N ASN A 394 -21.70 -2.21 21.27
CA ASN A 394 -21.06 -2.90 22.38
C ASN A 394 -19.68 -2.32 22.72
N GLU A 395 -18.92 -1.79 21.74
CA GLU A 395 -17.62 -1.14 21.98
C GLU A 395 -17.78 0.35 22.31
N ALA A 396 -19.00 0.80 22.57
CA ALA A 396 -19.28 2.11 23.13
C ALA A 396 -19.20 2.09 24.67
N ASN A 397 -18.58 3.10 25.25
CA ASN A 397 -18.61 3.31 26.70
C ASN A 397 -20.04 3.76 27.13
N PRO A 398 -20.77 2.95 27.92
CA PRO A 398 -22.18 3.25 28.24
C PRO A 398 -22.33 4.50 29.12
N ALA A 399 -21.29 4.97 29.76
CA ALA A 399 -21.36 6.15 30.65
C ALA A 399 -21.30 7.49 29.91
N ASN A 400 -20.73 7.51 28.69
CA ASN A 400 -20.49 8.74 27.93
C ASN A 400 -20.77 8.61 26.41
N GLY A 401 -21.01 7.41 25.91
CA GLY A 401 -21.31 7.12 24.51
C GLY A 401 -20.12 7.17 23.55
N LEU A 402 -18.89 7.30 24.04
CA LEU A 402 -17.68 7.27 23.23
C LEU A 402 -17.45 5.86 22.66
N ILE A 403 -17.10 5.74 21.39
CA ILE A 403 -16.93 4.47 20.68
C ILE A 403 -15.45 4.27 20.37
N LYS A 404 -14.93 3.07 20.62
CA LYS A 404 -13.54 2.72 20.31
C LYS A 404 -13.26 2.84 18.82
N ASP A 405 -12.05 3.29 18.50
CA ASP A 405 -11.52 3.26 17.13
C ASP A 405 -11.43 1.82 16.62
N ARG A 406 -10.87 0.92 17.42
CA ARG A 406 -10.71 -0.50 17.09
C ARG A 406 -11.02 -1.42 18.27
N SER A 407 -11.15 -2.72 18.00
CA SER A 407 -11.60 -3.71 18.99
C SER A 407 -10.58 -4.03 20.09
N THR A 408 -9.38 -3.44 20.08
CA THR A 408 -8.37 -3.66 21.11
C THR A 408 -8.80 -3.11 22.47
N ALA A 409 -8.26 -3.69 23.54
CA ALA A 409 -8.59 -3.28 24.91
C ALA A 409 -8.20 -1.82 25.23
N THR A 410 -7.08 -1.37 24.68
CA THR A 410 -6.49 -0.04 24.93
C THR A 410 -6.84 1.00 23.88
N SER A 411 -7.74 0.67 22.94
CA SER A 411 -8.11 1.57 21.85
C SER A 411 -8.64 2.91 22.38
N PRO A 412 -8.21 4.05 21.81
CA PRO A 412 -8.88 5.32 22.02
C PRO A 412 -10.28 5.33 21.39
N CYS A 413 -11.04 6.37 21.72
CA CYS A 413 -12.25 6.70 20.97
C CYS A 413 -11.90 7.38 19.65
N SER A 414 -12.52 6.96 18.54
CA SER A 414 -12.59 7.74 17.28
C SER A 414 -13.85 8.59 17.27
N ILE A 415 -13.71 9.89 17.04
CA ILE A 415 -14.85 10.81 16.96
C ILE A 415 -15.72 10.49 15.72
N ALA A 416 -15.12 10.05 14.62
CA ALA A 416 -15.86 9.57 13.46
C ALA A 416 -16.67 8.31 13.79
N ALA A 417 -16.11 7.35 14.53
CA ALA A 417 -16.86 6.16 14.96
C ALA A 417 -18.08 6.51 15.80
N VAL A 418 -18.01 7.57 16.65
CA VAL A 418 -19.19 8.09 17.38
C VAL A 418 -20.24 8.62 16.42
N GLY A 419 -19.85 9.32 15.35
CA GLY A 419 -20.75 9.79 14.30
C GLY A 419 -21.48 8.67 13.57
N PHE A 420 -20.75 7.64 13.18
CA PHE A 420 -21.32 6.42 12.61
C PHE A 420 -22.27 5.73 13.60
N GLY A 421 -21.89 5.60 14.85
CA GLY A 421 -22.70 4.99 15.90
C GLY A 421 -24.01 5.74 16.16
N LEU A 422 -23.98 7.08 16.21
CA LEU A 422 -25.18 7.89 16.31
C LEU A 422 -26.13 7.68 15.11
N SER A 423 -25.58 7.60 13.89
CA SER A 423 -26.35 7.30 12.68
C SER A 423 -26.92 5.87 12.67
N ALA A 424 -26.23 4.92 13.29
CA ALA A 424 -26.66 3.53 13.37
C ALA A 424 -27.80 3.29 14.39
N ILE A 425 -28.00 4.19 15.37
CA ILE A 425 -29.09 4.06 16.37
C ILE A 425 -30.48 3.96 15.69
N PRO A 426 -30.88 4.85 14.76
CA PRO A 426 -32.12 4.68 14.01
C PRO A 426 -32.24 3.31 13.34
N VAL A 427 -31.15 2.82 12.72
CA VAL A 427 -31.13 1.51 12.07
C VAL A 427 -31.44 0.40 13.07
N GLY A 428 -30.73 0.40 14.22
CA GLY A 428 -30.95 -0.59 15.27
C GLY A 428 -32.37 -0.63 15.80
N ILE A 429 -33.06 0.54 15.87
CA ILE A 429 -34.46 0.64 16.31
C ILE A 429 -35.40 0.13 15.23
N GLU A 430 -35.26 0.56 13.98
CA GLU A 430 -36.14 0.16 12.87
C GLU A 430 -36.00 -1.34 12.55
N ARG A 431 -34.82 -1.91 12.76
CA ARG A 431 -34.56 -3.35 12.61
C ARG A 431 -34.96 -4.17 13.85
N GLY A 432 -35.35 -3.52 14.98
CA GLY A 432 -35.70 -4.18 16.24
C GLY A 432 -34.52 -4.83 16.97
N TRP A 433 -33.29 -4.39 16.70
CA TRP A 433 -32.09 -4.86 17.40
C TRP A 433 -31.94 -4.22 18.77
N ILE A 434 -32.44 -3.00 18.95
CA ILE A 434 -32.57 -2.28 20.20
C ILE A 434 -33.97 -1.65 20.29
N THR A 435 -34.40 -1.36 21.49
CA THR A 435 -35.63 -0.61 21.70
C THR A 435 -35.44 0.87 21.44
N ARG A 436 -36.55 1.59 21.15
CA ARG A 436 -36.53 3.05 20.98
C ARG A 436 -36.02 3.79 22.23
N ASP A 437 -36.33 3.28 23.42
CA ASP A 437 -35.90 3.90 24.69
C ASP A 437 -34.39 3.70 24.88
N GLU A 438 -33.84 2.51 24.62
CA GLU A 438 -32.38 2.27 24.66
C GLU A 438 -31.63 3.16 23.67
N GLY A 439 -32.14 3.29 22.45
CA GLY A 439 -31.55 4.17 21.44
C GLY A 439 -31.61 5.65 21.83
N TYR A 440 -32.75 6.09 22.37
CA TYR A 440 -32.92 7.44 22.87
C TYR A 440 -31.93 7.76 24.00
N ASP A 441 -31.84 6.89 25.02
CA ASP A 441 -30.96 7.08 26.16
C ASP A 441 -29.47 7.10 25.76
N ARG A 442 -29.07 6.23 24.81
CA ARG A 442 -27.71 6.23 24.28
C ARG A 442 -27.41 7.53 23.50
N ALA A 443 -28.30 7.95 22.61
CA ALA A 443 -28.14 9.19 21.84
C ALA A 443 -28.07 10.41 22.76
N LEU A 444 -28.97 10.47 23.76
CA LEU A 444 -29.00 11.56 24.72
C LEU A 444 -27.72 11.62 25.56
N THR A 445 -27.26 10.49 26.08
CA THR A 445 -26.01 10.38 26.85
C THR A 445 -24.82 10.84 26.04
N THR A 446 -24.70 10.37 24.80
CA THR A 446 -23.61 10.73 23.89
C THR A 446 -23.60 12.23 23.61
N LEU A 447 -24.72 12.80 23.15
CA LEU A 447 -24.81 14.22 22.79
C LEU A 447 -24.60 15.14 24.01
N LYS A 448 -25.10 14.77 25.19
CA LYS A 448 -24.82 15.49 26.44
C LYS A 448 -23.34 15.49 26.79
N THR A 449 -22.65 14.37 26.63
CA THR A 449 -21.21 14.30 26.88
C THR A 449 -20.42 15.34 26.08
N PHE A 450 -20.79 15.53 24.80
CA PHE A 450 -20.17 16.56 23.96
C PHE A 450 -20.64 17.98 24.32
N ALA A 451 -21.94 18.19 24.49
CA ALA A 451 -22.52 19.51 24.75
C ALA A 451 -22.10 20.08 26.12
N ASP A 452 -21.91 19.23 27.12
CA ASP A 452 -21.49 19.62 28.47
C ASP A 452 -19.96 19.75 28.61
N GLY A 453 -19.19 19.62 27.50
CA GLY A 453 -17.73 19.74 27.49
C GLY A 453 -16.99 18.54 28.07
N GLY A 454 -17.62 17.37 28.09
CA GLY A 454 -17.00 16.11 28.50
C GLY A 454 -15.97 15.58 27.48
N VAL A 455 -16.01 16.08 26.23
CA VAL A 455 -15.03 15.78 25.19
C VAL A 455 -14.21 17.04 24.89
N GLU A 456 -12.90 16.89 24.87
CA GLU A 456 -11.97 17.97 24.60
C GLU A 456 -12.03 18.39 23.12
N GLY A 457 -12.13 19.70 22.92
CA GLY A 457 -12.27 20.28 21.58
C GLY A 457 -11.92 21.77 21.57
N LYS A 458 -12.08 22.39 20.38
CA LYS A 458 -11.84 23.81 20.18
C LYS A 458 -12.77 24.35 19.11
N ASN A 459 -13.45 25.46 19.40
CA ASN A 459 -14.34 26.15 18.46
C ASN A 459 -15.44 25.22 17.85
N GLY A 460 -15.95 24.27 18.64
CA GLY A 460 -16.94 23.29 18.19
C GLY A 460 -16.39 22.11 17.38
N PHE A 461 -15.06 22.00 17.24
CA PHE A 461 -14.36 20.85 16.67
C PHE A 461 -13.68 20.03 17.74
N TYR A 462 -13.50 18.75 17.50
CA TYR A 462 -12.96 17.78 18.46
C TYR A 462 -11.66 17.14 17.95
N TYR A 463 -10.84 16.64 18.87
CA TYR A 463 -9.68 15.86 18.52
C TYR A 463 -10.09 14.57 17.81
N HIS A 464 -9.36 14.16 16.80
CA HIS A 464 -9.58 12.92 16.04
C HIS A 464 -9.73 11.73 16.99
N PHE A 465 -8.75 11.57 17.90
CA PHE A 465 -8.78 10.55 18.94
C PHE A 465 -8.82 11.18 20.35
N VAL A 466 -9.66 10.60 21.20
CA VAL A 466 -9.74 10.95 22.62
C VAL A 466 -9.75 9.68 23.49
N ASP A 467 -9.35 9.79 24.74
CA ASP A 467 -9.46 8.64 25.66
C ASP A 467 -10.93 8.28 25.95
N MET A 468 -11.20 6.99 26.08
CA MET A 468 -12.55 6.41 26.21
C MET A 468 -13.28 6.82 27.50
N THR A 469 -12.60 7.36 28.52
CA THR A 469 -13.19 7.61 29.82
C THR A 469 -13.36 9.09 30.13
N LYS A 470 -12.36 9.90 29.80
CA LYS A 470 -12.30 11.33 30.12
C LYS A 470 -12.54 12.23 28.91
N GLY A 471 -12.57 11.67 27.70
CA GLY A 471 -12.72 12.44 26.47
C GLY A 471 -11.58 13.44 26.20
N ARG A 472 -10.38 13.21 26.74
CA ARG A 472 -9.20 14.06 26.54
C ARG A 472 -8.44 13.64 25.31
N ARG A 473 -7.72 14.59 24.70
CA ARG A 473 -6.83 14.34 23.57
C ARG A 473 -5.99 13.09 23.79
N PHE A 474 -5.99 12.17 22.83
CA PHE A 474 -5.17 10.97 22.89
C PHE A 474 -3.94 11.16 21.98
N GLY A 475 -2.75 10.91 22.53
CA GLY A 475 -1.49 11.09 21.84
C GLY A 475 -1.30 12.53 21.32
N ASP A 476 -0.84 12.64 20.09
CA ASP A 476 -0.61 13.91 19.38
C ASP A 476 -1.68 14.23 18.33
N SER A 477 -2.89 13.60 18.44
CA SER A 477 -3.98 13.78 17.49
C SER A 477 -4.36 15.26 17.33
N GLU A 478 -4.79 15.64 16.13
CA GLU A 478 -5.24 16.97 15.81
C GLU A 478 -6.72 17.17 16.16
N ILE A 479 -7.13 18.41 16.29
CA ILE A 479 -8.52 18.82 16.13
C ILE A 479 -8.86 18.59 14.64
N SER A 480 -9.73 17.62 14.36
CA SER A 480 -10.02 17.18 13.01
C SER A 480 -11.32 17.80 12.47
N SER A 481 -11.25 18.35 11.26
CA SER A 481 -12.43 18.88 10.58
C SER A 481 -13.33 17.79 10.02
N ILE A 482 -12.76 16.68 9.50
CA ILE A 482 -13.56 15.61 8.89
C ILE A 482 -14.19 14.71 9.94
N ASP A 483 -13.47 14.30 10.98
CA ASP A 483 -14.02 13.46 12.03
C ASP A 483 -15.13 14.18 12.78
N THR A 484 -14.95 15.49 13.02
CA THR A 484 -16.01 16.34 13.56
C THR A 484 -17.20 16.44 12.60
N ALA A 485 -16.99 16.54 11.29
CA ALA A 485 -18.07 16.57 10.30
C ALA A 485 -18.88 15.27 10.31
N ILE A 486 -18.21 14.12 10.39
CA ILE A 486 -18.84 12.80 10.50
C ILE A 486 -19.64 12.69 11.81
N PHE A 487 -19.06 13.14 12.92
CA PHE A 487 -19.78 13.21 14.21
C PHE A 487 -21.04 14.07 14.09
N LEU A 488 -20.95 15.26 13.52
CA LEU A 488 -22.09 16.18 13.34
C LEU A 488 -23.14 15.62 12.38
N ALA A 489 -22.74 14.92 11.32
CA ALA A 489 -23.67 14.23 10.43
C ALA A 489 -24.45 13.14 11.19
N GLY A 490 -23.77 12.38 12.07
CA GLY A 490 -24.42 11.44 12.96
C GLY A 490 -25.38 12.09 13.97
N ALA A 491 -24.95 13.21 14.56
CA ALA A 491 -25.80 14.00 15.48
C ALA A 491 -27.07 14.53 14.77
N ILE A 492 -26.93 15.08 13.56
CA ILE A 492 -28.07 15.52 12.74
C ILE A 492 -29.00 14.35 12.45
N THR A 493 -28.48 13.21 12.00
CA THR A 493 -29.27 12.03 11.64
C THR A 493 -30.09 11.53 12.80
N VAL A 494 -29.48 11.32 13.98
CA VAL A 494 -30.20 10.85 15.17
C VAL A 494 -31.15 11.93 15.75
N GLY A 495 -30.76 13.22 15.63
CA GLY A 495 -31.62 14.35 15.98
C GLY A 495 -32.90 14.39 15.16
N ARG A 496 -32.80 14.16 13.86
CA ARG A 496 -34.00 14.11 12.97
C ARG A 496 -34.88 12.87 13.26
N TYR A 497 -34.28 11.75 13.63
CA TYR A 497 -35.04 10.57 14.05
C TYR A 497 -35.84 10.79 15.35
N PHE A 498 -35.28 11.55 16.31
CA PHE A 498 -35.94 11.94 17.57
C PHE A 498 -36.44 13.39 17.53
N GLU A 499 -37.04 13.79 16.41
CA GLU A 499 -37.60 15.17 16.23
C GLU A 499 -38.51 15.60 17.40
N GLY A 500 -38.41 16.85 17.82
CA GLY A 500 -39.17 17.43 18.91
C GLY A 500 -38.68 17.06 20.32
N THR A 501 -37.53 16.40 20.46
CA THR A 501 -36.99 15.98 21.76
C THR A 501 -35.69 16.75 22.13
N GLU A 502 -35.17 16.46 23.32
CA GLU A 502 -33.88 16.98 23.78
C GLU A 502 -32.73 16.52 22.90
N VAL A 503 -32.81 15.31 22.30
CA VAL A 503 -31.79 14.78 21.36
C VAL A 503 -31.66 15.69 20.15
N GLU A 504 -32.75 16.07 19.51
CA GLU A 504 -32.73 17.05 18.38
C GLU A 504 -32.17 18.40 18.81
N SER A 505 -32.54 18.88 19.97
CA SER A 505 -32.09 20.21 20.48
C SER A 505 -30.57 20.22 20.68
N LEU A 506 -30.00 19.13 21.26
CA LEU A 506 -28.56 18.98 21.47
C LEU A 506 -27.81 18.80 20.16
N ALA A 507 -28.33 18.01 19.23
CA ALA A 507 -27.74 17.80 17.90
C ALA A 507 -27.60 19.14 17.16
N ASN A 508 -28.68 19.95 17.14
CA ASN A 508 -28.64 21.27 16.54
C ASN A 508 -27.67 22.22 17.26
N GLN A 509 -27.65 22.21 18.61
CA GLN A 509 -26.70 23.00 19.40
C GLN A 509 -25.24 22.68 19.03
N LEU A 510 -24.88 21.41 18.91
CA LEU A 510 -23.54 20.98 18.57
C LEU A 510 -23.17 21.36 17.13
N TYR A 511 -24.09 21.17 16.18
CA TYR A 511 -23.87 21.60 14.79
C TYR A 511 -23.67 23.11 14.67
N GLU A 512 -24.48 23.92 15.34
CA GLU A 512 -24.38 25.38 15.32
C GLU A 512 -23.17 25.93 16.09
N ALA A 513 -22.58 25.15 17.03
CA ALA A 513 -21.38 25.53 17.76
C ALA A 513 -20.08 25.38 16.92
N ALA A 514 -20.09 24.63 15.82
CA ALA A 514 -18.93 24.46 14.96
C ALA A 514 -18.59 25.74 14.20
N ASP A 515 -17.44 26.33 14.52
CA ASP A 515 -16.94 27.54 13.87
C ASP A 515 -16.20 27.20 12.56
N TRP A 516 -16.96 26.98 11.50
CA TRP A 516 -16.43 26.63 10.18
C TRP A 516 -15.58 27.75 9.58
N GLN A 517 -15.82 29.02 9.95
CA GLN A 517 -14.99 30.13 9.50
C GLN A 517 -13.59 30.08 10.13
N TRP A 518 -13.50 29.65 11.40
CA TRP A 518 -12.21 29.39 12.04
C TRP A 518 -11.47 28.27 11.33
N MET A 519 -12.15 27.17 10.99
CA MET A 519 -11.56 26.04 10.29
C MET A 519 -11.20 26.36 8.83
N LEU A 520 -11.91 27.32 8.20
CA LEU A 520 -11.56 27.86 6.88
C LEU A 520 -10.19 28.60 6.92
N ASN A 521 -9.84 29.19 8.05
CA ASN A 521 -8.53 29.83 8.33
C ASN A 521 -8.03 30.71 7.18
N GLU A 522 -8.88 31.68 6.77
CA GLU A 522 -8.61 32.63 5.66
C GLU A 522 -8.31 31.99 4.29
N GLY A 523 -8.43 30.66 4.15
CA GLY A 523 -8.21 29.94 2.90
C GLY A 523 -9.48 29.80 2.05
N ASP A 524 -9.32 29.16 0.89
CA ASP A 524 -10.40 28.96 -0.07
C ASP A 524 -11.18 27.65 0.16
N THR A 525 -10.59 26.72 0.92
CA THR A 525 -11.19 25.45 1.36
C THR A 525 -10.87 25.21 2.83
N LEU A 526 -11.52 24.25 3.48
CA LEU A 526 -11.28 23.95 4.91
C LEU A 526 -9.87 23.39 5.13
N SER A 527 -9.24 23.76 6.26
CA SER A 527 -8.05 23.05 6.77
C SER A 527 -8.45 21.64 7.20
N MET A 528 -7.56 20.67 7.05
CA MET A 528 -7.80 19.31 7.56
C MET A 528 -7.83 19.27 9.09
N GLY A 529 -7.12 20.18 9.76
CA GLY A 529 -7.13 20.20 11.21
C GLY A 529 -6.27 21.29 11.83
N TRP A 530 -6.20 21.23 13.18
CA TRP A 530 -5.43 22.15 14.01
C TRP A 530 -4.77 21.39 15.18
N LYS A 531 -3.51 21.72 15.48
CA LYS A 531 -2.79 21.19 16.65
C LYS A 531 -2.35 22.34 17.55
N PRO A 532 -2.37 22.18 18.91
CA PRO A 532 -1.92 23.24 19.80
C PRO A 532 -0.43 23.59 19.63
N GLU A 533 0.38 22.65 19.15
CA GLU A 533 1.82 22.78 19.00
C GLU A 533 2.23 23.58 17.75
N ILE A 534 1.46 23.49 16.66
CA ILE A 534 1.83 24.05 15.36
C ILE A 534 0.75 24.93 14.73
N GLY A 535 -0.46 24.99 15.32
CA GLY A 535 -1.60 25.69 14.70
C GLY A 535 -2.32 24.85 13.64
N PHE A 536 -2.82 25.50 12.59
CA PHE A 536 -3.48 24.80 11.49
C PHE A 536 -2.50 23.92 10.72
N LEU A 537 -2.98 22.74 10.31
CA LEU A 537 -2.27 21.90 9.37
C LEU A 537 -2.16 22.61 8.01
N SER A 538 -1.08 22.39 7.29
CA SER A 538 -0.91 22.90 5.93
C SER A 538 -1.85 22.22 4.94
N ALA A 539 -2.20 20.96 5.20
CA ALA A 539 -3.11 20.18 4.40
C ALA A 539 -4.56 20.73 4.47
N ARG A 540 -5.22 20.77 3.33
CA ARG A 540 -6.57 21.31 3.16
C ARG A 540 -7.44 20.36 2.34
N TRP A 541 -8.74 20.46 2.52
CA TRP A 541 -9.74 19.74 1.71
C TRP A 541 -9.93 20.46 0.36
N ASN A 542 -8.85 20.51 -0.43
CA ASN A 542 -8.80 21.23 -1.70
C ASN A 542 -8.84 20.32 -2.94
N SER A 543 -8.92 19.01 -2.75
CA SER A 543 -9.14 18.02 -3.80
C SER A 543 -10.35 17.16 -3.46
N PHE A 544 -10.96 16.54 -4.46
CA PHE A 544 -12.08 15.61 -4.29
C PHE A 544 -11.70 14.48 -3.35
N ASN A 545 -12.47 14.30 -2.29
CA ASN A 545 -12.33 13.24 -1.28
C ASN A 545 -13.54 13.28 -0.33
N GLU A 546 -13.46 12.59 0.82
CA GLU A 546 -14.47 12.56 1.87
C GLU A 546 -14.79 13.93 2.49
N GLY A 547 -13.90 14.90 2.33
CA GLY A 547 -14.09 16.30 2.77
C GLY A 547 -15.29 17.01 2.14
N LEU A 548 -15.93 16.45 1.10
CA LEU A 548 -17.20 16.95 0.57
C LEU A 548 -18.28 17.06 1.64
N LEU A 549 -18.33 16.11 2.60
CA LEU A 549 -19.28 16.16 3.72
C LEU A 549 -19.04 17.37 4.61
N ALA A 550 -17.77 17.64 4.97
CA ALA A 550 -17.39 18.80 5.77
C ALA A 550 -17.72 20.12 5.06
N ALA A 551 -17.43 20.21 3.77
CA ALA A 551 -17.75 21.39 2.96
C ALA A 551 -19.27 21.65 2.89
N LEU A 552 -20.08 20.61 2.70
CA LEU A 552 -21.55 20.74 2.71
C LEU A 552 -22.06 21.28 4.05
N LEU A 553 -21.64 20.67 5.17
CA LEU A 553 -22.03 21.09 6.50
C LEU A 553 -21.62 22.54 6.78
N ALA A 554 -20.42 22.91 6.40
CA ALA A 554 -19.87 24.25 6.59
C ALA A 554 -20.66 25.33 5.80
N ILE A 555 -21.02 25.04 4.55
CA ILE A 555 -21.84 25.94 3.70
C ILE A 555 -23.27 26.06 4.24
N GLY A 556 -23.80 24.97 4.82
CA GLY A 556 -25.14 24.92 5.41
C GLY A 556 -25.29 25.64 6.75
N SER A 557 -24.18 25.82 7.49
CA SER A 557 -24.19 26.41 8.83
C SER A 557 -24.96 27.75 8.86
N HIS A 558 -25.78 27.97 9.90
CA HIS A 558 -26.48 29.20 10.12
C HIS A 558 -25.67 30.21 10.92
N THR A 559 -24.78 29.74 11.79
CA THR A 559 -24.00 30.56 12.72
C THR A 559 -22.64 30.98 12.14
N HIS A 560 -21.91 30.06 11.52
CA HIS A 560 -20.55 30.27 11.01
C HIS A 560 -20.39 29.70 9.56
N PRO A 561 -21.24 30.12 8.61
CA PRO A 561 -21.21 29.61 7.25
C PRO A 561 -19.93 30.02 6.52
N ILE A 562 -19.43 29.13 5.67
CA ILE A 562 -18.40 29.47 4.69
C ILE A 562 -19.02 29.78 3.32
N PRO A 563 -18.33 30.51 2.43
CA PRO A 563 -18.82 30.78 1.09
C PRO A 563 -19.06 29.49 0.28
N ALA A 564 -20.11 29.47 -0.54
CA ALA A 564 -20.37 28.33 -1.44
C ALA A 564 -19.24 28.10 -2.46
N SER A 565 -18.45 29.14 -2.76
CA SER A 565 -17.25 29.01 -3.59
C SER A 565 -16.18 28.04 -3.00
N ALA A 566 -16.22 27.74 -1.70
CA ALA A 566 -15.36 26.73 -1.11
C ALA A 566 -15.59 25.32 -1.72
N TRP A 567 -16.83 25.02 -2.13
CA TRP A 567 -17.16 23.81 -2.89
C TRP A 567 -16.56 23.84 -4.29
N ASP A 568 -16.57 25.00 -4.93
CA ASP A 568 -16.03 25.18 -6.28
C ASP A 568 -14.51 25.11 -6.32
N ASN A 569 -13.85 25.47 -5.23
CA ASN A 569 -12.39 25.45 -5.08
C ASN A 569 -11.84 24.05 -4.76
N ILE A 570 -12.70 23.06 -4.54
CA ILE A 570 -12.29 21.68 -4.47
C ILE A 570 -11.94 21.21 -5.88
N PHE A 571 -10.67 20.90 -6.12
CA PHE A 571 -10.18 20.34 -7.38
C PHE A 571 -10.77 18.95 -7.59
N ARG A 572 -11.27 18.67 -8.79
CA ARG A 572 -11.85 17.38 -9.16
C ARG A 572 -11.05 16.77 -10.29
N PRO A 573 -9.97 16.00 -9.97
CA PRO A 573 -9.20 15.31 -10.99
C PRO A 573 -10.08 14.30 -11.70
N VAL A 574 -9.93 14.20 -13.01
CA VAL A 574 -10.68 13.24 -13.84
C VAL A 574 -9.70 12.21 -14.37
N ASN A 575 -9.93 10.95 -14.03
CA ASN A 575 -9.27 9.81 -14.62
C ASN A 575 -10.25 9.12 -15.56
N GLU A 576 -9.86 8.96 -16.82
CA GLU A 576 -10.72 8.44 -17.88
C GLU A 576 -12.08 9.17 -17.95
N ASN A 577 -13.11 8.67 -17.28
CA ASN A 577 -14.48 9.19 -17.37
C ASN A 577 -15.11 9.46 -16.01
N TYR A 578 -14.34 9.51 -14.90
CA TYR A 578 -14.87 9.79 -13.58
C TYR A 578 -13.91 10.66 -12.75
N ILE A 579 -14.46 11.35 -11.75
CA ILE A 579 -13.68 12.15 -10.79
C ILE A 579 -13.02 11.17 -9.81
N SER A 580 -11.70 11.23 -9.70
CA SER A 580 -10.90 10.30 -8.93
C SER A 580 -9.87 10.99 -8.05
N LEU A 581 -9.18 10.18 -7.23
CA LEU A 581 -7.95 10.58 -6.55
C LEU A 581 -6.77 9.77 -7.11
N PRO A 582 -5.54 10.29 -7.04
CA PRO A 582 -4.38 9.51 -7.47
C PRO A 582 -4.22 8.15 -6.76
N GLN A 583 -4.73 8.04 -5.53
CA GLN A 583 -4.67 6.81 -4.73
C GLN A 583 -5.79 5.82 -5.09
N GLU A 584 -6.89 6.26 -5.71
CA GLU A 584 -8.05 5.44 -6.10
C GLU A 584 -8.62 4.57 -4.97
N THR A 585 -8.70 5.15 -3.75
CA THR A 585 -9.21 4.48 -2.55
C THR A 585 -10.73 4.66 -2.42
N LEU A 586 -11.49 3.59 -2.14
CA LEU A 586 -12.96 3.62 -2.25
C LEU A 586 -13.67 4.44 -1.19
N PHE A 587 -13.17 4.53 0.03
CA PHE A 587 -13.88 5.20 1.13
C PHE A 587 -14.19 6.67 0.82
N VAL A 588 -13.38 7.34 0.01
CA VAL A 588 -13.58 8.75 -0.35
C VAL A 588 -14.88 9.01 -1.12
N TYR A 589 -15.38 7.99 -1.83
CA TYR A 589 -16.68 8.06 -2.52
C TYR A 589 -17.83 7.65 -1.59
N GLN A 590 -17.56 6.72 -0.68
CA GLN A 590 -18.57 6.11 0.19
C GLN A 590 -18.97 7.04 1.35
N TYR A 591 -18.00 7.69 2.01
CA TYR A 591 -18.26 8.46 3.22
C TYR A 591 -19.21 9.64 2.98
N PRO A 592 -19.00 10.50 1.98
CA PRO A 592 -20.00 11.55 1.70
C PRO A 592 -21.37 10.98 1.35
N ALA A 593 -21.40 9.89 0.58
CA ALA A 593 -22.63 9.25 0.13
C ALA A 593 -23.37 8.46 1.22
N ALA A 594 -22.74 8.23 2.39
CA ALA A 594 -23.44 7.63 3.53
C ALA A 594 -24.57 8.51 4.06
N TRP A 595 -24.41 9.83 3.99
CA TRP A 595 -25.39 10.82 4.46
C TRP A 595 -26.01 11.64 3.34
N ILE A 596 -25.24 12.01 2.32
CA ILE A 596 -25.73 12.82 1.21
C ILE A 596 -26.35 11.91 0.14
N ASP A 597 -27.67 12.05 -0.07
CA ASP A 597 -28.34 11.36 -1.17
C ASP A 597 -28.02 12.02 -2.51
N PHE A 598 -27.05 11.50 -3.20
CA PHE A 598 -26.64 11.96 -4.53
C PHE A 598 -27.44 11.31 -5.69
N ARG A 599 -28.38 10.41 -5.40
CA ARG A 599 -29.20 9.76 -6.45
C ARG A 599 -30.02 10.80 -7.19
N ASN A 600 -29.98 10.77 -8.52
CA ASN A 600 -30.69 11.71 -9.41
C ASN A 600 -30.43 13.19 -9.06
N ARG A 601 -29.27 13.51 -8.53
CA ARG A 601 -28.84 14.87 -8.20
C ARG A 601 -27.46 15.13 -8.75
N GLU A 602 -27.29 16.29 -9.37
CA GLU A 602 -25.98 16.73 -9.86
C GLU A 602 -25.75 18.20 -9.51
N ASP A 603 -24.51 18.55 -9.29
CA ASP A 603 -24.05 19.91 -9.33
C ASP A 603 -23.51 20.24 -10.74
N ARG A 604 -22.83 21.37 -10.91
CA ARG A 604 -22.22 21.71 -12.20
C ARG A 604 -21.03 20.84 -12.61
N TYR A 605 -20.57 19.94 -11.73
CA TYR A 605 -19.39 19.09 -11.96
C TYR A 605 -19.74 17.65 -12.23
N ALA A 606 -20.65 17.06 -11.45
CA ALA A 606 -20.97 15.65 -11.55
C ALA A 606 -22.27 15.25 -10.86
N ASN A 607 -22.80 14.08 -11.25
CA ASN A 607 -23.61 13.25 -10.38
C ASN A 607 -22.67 12.34 -9.58
N TYR A 608 -22.53 12.62 -8.28
CA TYR A 608 -21.56 11.91 -7.44
C TYR A 608 -21.97 10.47 -7.14
N PHE A 609 -23.23 10.11 -7.24
CA PHE A 609 -23.67 8.72 -7.13
C PHE A 609 -23.18 7.89 -8.32
N ASN A 610 -23.38 8.39 -9.53
CA ASN A 610 -22.89 7.73 -10.75
C ASN A 610 -21.35 7.68 -10.76
N ASN A 611 -20.70 8.74 -10.27
CA ASN A 611 -19.26 8.78 -10.12
C ASN A 611 -18.75 7.68 -9.19
N ALA A 612 -19.38 7.50 -8.02
CA ALA A 612 -19.03 6.44 -7.07
C ALA A 612 -19.27 5.03 -7.63
N ALA A 613 -20.37 4.83 -8.37
CA ALA A 613 -20.64 3.56 -9.05
C ALA A 613 -19.56 3.23 -10.10
N THR A 614 -19.11 4.23 -10.85
CA THR A 614 -18.03 4.09 -11.82
C THR A 614 -16.71 3.74 -11.11
N ALA A 615 -16.33 4.51 -10.09
CA ALA A 615 -15.11 4.27 -9.30
C ALA A 615 -15.09 2.86 -8.67
N THR A 616 -16.24 2.41 -8.16
CA THR A 616 -16.37 1.05 -7.61
C THR A 616 -16.09 -0.03 -8.66
N ARG A 617 -16.61 0.12 -9.88
CA ARG A 617 -16.38 -0.82 -10.96
C ARG A 617 -14.92 -0.82 -11.42
N TYR A 618 -14.29 0.35 -11.49
CA TYR A 618 -12.85 0.44 -11.79
C TYR A 618 -11.99 -0.17 -10.69
N ASN A 619 -12.33 0.00 -9.42
CA ASN A 619 -11.62 -0.62 -8.30
C ASN A 619 -11.69 -2.16 -8.38
N ARG A 620 -12.88 -2.71 -8.64
CA ARG A 620 -13.04 -4.15 -8.88
C ARG A 620 -12.24 -4.60 -10.10
N LEU A 621 -12.36 -3.89 -11.21
CA LEU A 621 -11.66 -4.23 -12.44
C LEU A 621 -10.14 -4.24 -12.24
N PHE A 622 -9.60 -3.27 -11.49
CA PHE A 622 -8.18 -3.20 -11.15
C PHE A 622 -7.73 -4.47 -10.40
N ALA A 623 -8.50 -4.93 -9.40
CA ALA A 623 -8.21 -6.16 -8.68
C ALA A 623 -8.33 -7.40 -9.59
N VAL A 624 -9.40 -7.49 -10.37
CA VAL A 624 -9.62 -8.62 -11.32
C VAL A 624 -8.46 -8.76 -12.31
N MET A 625 -7.96 -7.66 -12.85
CA MET A 625 -6.82 -7.67 -13.78
C MET A 625 -5.51 -8.13 -13.13
N ARG A 626 -5.41 -8.08 -11.80
CA ARG A 626 -4.20 -8.44 -11.04
C ARG A 626 -4.33 -9.72 -10.22
N ARG A 627 -5.45 -10.44 -10.34
CA ARG A 627 -5.73 -11.67 -9.58
C ARG A 627 -4.72 -12.81 -9.79
N PHE A 628 -3.97 -12.76 -10.89
CA PHE A 628 -2.90 -13.74 -11.17
C PHE A 628 -1.58 -13.38 -10.50
N ASN A 629 -1.38 -12.12 -10.18
CA ASN A 629 -0.19 -11.64 -9.49
C ASN A 629 -0.40 -11.59 -7.98
N TYR A 630 -1.66 -11.60 -7.55
CA TYR A 630 -2.05 -11.50 -6.14
C TYR A 630 -3.17 -12.51 -5.87
N SER A 631 -2.82 -13.59 -5.17
CA SER A 631 -3.77 -14.67 -4.84
C SER A 631 -4.96 -14.21 -3.99
N THR A 632 -4.87 -13.05 -3.36
CA THR A 632 -5.98 -12.46 -2.62
C THR A 632 -7.10 -12.02 -3.55
N TYR A 633 -6.77 -11.43 -4.69
CA TYR A 633 -7.74 -10.89 -5.63
C TYR A 633 -8.44 -12.00 -6.41
N ASP A 634 -9.71 -11.78 -6.78
CA ASP A 634 -10.47 -12.69 -7.64
C ASP A 634 -11.60 -11.92 -8.32
N LEU A 635 -12.39 -12.60 -9.14
CA LEU A 635 -13.55 -12.03 -9.83
C LEU A 635 -14.51 -11.32 -8.86
N ASP A 636 -14.71 -11.91 -7.70
CA ASP A 636 -15.61 -11.42 -6.67
C ASP A 636 -14.90 -11.20 -5.31
N VAL A 637 -13.55 -11.17 -5.28
CA VAL A 637 -12.76 -10.77 -4.11
C VAL A 637 -11.96 -9.52 -4.43
N TRP A 638 -12.48 -8.39 -4.01
CA TRP A 638 -11.98 -7.04 -4.30
C TRP A 638 -12.42 -6.04 -3.21
N GLY A 639 -11.91 -4.84 -3.26
CA GLY A 639 -12.20 -3.77 -2.32
C GLY A 639 -10.91 -3.13 -1.81
N LEU A 640 -10.29 -2.28 -2.66
CA LEU A 640 -9.06 -1.58 -2.34
C LEU A 640 -9.41 -0.24 -1.70
N SER A 641 -9.19 -0.16 -0.39
CA SER A 641 -9.49 1.02 0.41
C SER A 641 -8.63 1.03 1.67
N ALA A 642 -8.70 2.13 2.44
CA ALA A 642 -7.95 2.28 3.67
C ALA A 642 -8.33 1.19 4.69
N CYS A 643 -7.37 0.39 5.13
CA CYS A 643 -7.56 -0.69 6.10
C CYS A 643 -6.24 -1.10 6.74
N ASP A 644 -6.30 -1.97 7.75
CA ASP A 644 -5.12 -2.65 8.24
C ASP A 644 -4.55 -3.58 7.17
N GLY A 645 -3.24 -3.64 7.08
CA GLY A 645 -2.49 -4.53 6.19
C GLY A 645 -1.29 -5.15 6.90
N PRO A 646 -0.54 -6.03 6.24
CA PRO A 646 0.63 -6.69 6.82
C PRO A 646 1.67 -5.73 7.39
N ALA A 647 1.79 -4.54 6.82
CA ALA A 647 2.71 -3.48 7.25
C ALA A 647 2.03 -2.37 8.08
N GLY A 648 0.84 -2.63 8.65
CA GLY A 648 0.04 -1.68 9.39
C GLY A 648 -1.07 -1.02 8.57
N TYR A 649 -1.74 -0.01 9.14
CA TYR A 649 -2.84 0.70 8.48
C TYR A 649 -2.34 1.54 7.30
N LYS A 650 -2.96 1.37 6.12
CA LYS A 650 -2.61 2.11 4.90
C LYS A 650 -3.86 2.43 4.08
N ALA A 651 -3.85 3.57 3.40
CA ALA A 651 -4.89 3.90 2.42
C ALA A 651 -4.60 3.18 1.09
N TYR A 652 -4.90 1.88 1.02
CA TYR A 652 -4.83 1.13 -0.21
C TYR A 652 -5.81 1.65 -1.26
N GLY A 653 -5.53 1.40 -2.53
CA GLY A 653 -6.37 1.87 -3.63
C GLY A 653 -6.00 1.24 -4.97
N ALA A 654 -6.87 1.43 -5.94
CA ALA A 654 -6.76 0.85 -7.28
C ALA A 654 -5.78 1.62 -8.18
N SER A 655 -4.55 1.80 -7.71
CA SER A 655 -3.48 2.46 -8.47
C SER A 655 -2.14 1.78 -8.22
N GLU A 656 -1.25 1.82 -9.22
CA GLU A 656 0.07 1.22 -9.14
C GLU A 656 0.88 1.80 -7.96
N GLY A 657 1.55 0.93 -7.22
CA GLY A 657 2.31 1.30 -6.03
C GLY A 657 1.47 1.61 -4.78
N ASN A 658 0.12 1.55 -4.88
CA ASN A 658 -0.77 1.76 -3.74
C ASN A 658 -1.59 0.51 -3.36
N HIS A 659 -1.18 -0.65 -3.79
CA HIS A 659 -1.73 -1.95 -3.42
C HIS A 659 -0.58 -2.95 -3.19
N ASP A 660 -0.87 -4.05 -2.53
CA ASP A 660 0.07 -5.13 -2.24
C ASP A 660 -0.62 -6.50 -2.14
N GLY A 661 -1.84 -6.61 -2.66
CA GLY A 661 -2.70 -7.78 -2.50
C GLY A 661 -3.68 -7.67 -1.32
N THR A 662 -3.61 -6.63 -0.48
CA THR A 662 -4.53 -6.46 0.64
C THR A 662 -5.92 -6.04 0.18
N VAL A 663 -6.95 -6.69 0.72
CA VAL A 663 -8.38 -6.38 0.50
C VAL A 663 -9.01 -5.90 1.80
N ALA A 664 -9.78 -4.83 1.71
CA ALA A 664 -10.64 -4.30 2.77
C ALA A 664 -12.09 -4.79 2.54
N PRO A 665 -12.60 -5.77 3.28
CA PRO A 665 -13.96 -6.30 3.06
C PRO A 665 -15.04 -5.23 3.08
N TYR A 666 -14.93 -4.26 3.99
CA TYR A 666 -15.92 -3.19 4.09
C TYR A 666 -16.08 -2.40 2.79
N ALA A 667 -15.02 -2.25 2.00
CA ALA A 667 -15.04 -1.38 0.83
C ALA A 667 -15.95 -1.93 -0.30
N SER A 668 -15.91 -3.25 -0.55
CA SER A 668 -16.85 -3.88 -1.48
C SER A 668 -18.27 -3.91 -0.91
N ILE A 669 -18.42 -4.15 0.39
CA ILE A 669 -19.74 -4.23 1.07
C ILE A 669 -20.41 -2.85 1.12
N ALA A 670 -19.70 -1.79 1.52
CA ALA A 670 -20.22 -0.43 1.59
C ALA A 670 -20.50 0.18 0.20
N SER A 671 -20.06 -0.46 -0.88
CA SER A 671 -20.44 -0.11 -2.24
C SER A 671 -21.84 -0.62 -2.63
N MET A 672 -22.57 -1.29 -1.74
CA MET A 672 -23.87 -1.88 -1.98
C MET A 672 -24.88 -0.96 -2.72
N PRO A 673 -25.07 0.31 -2.35
CA PRO A 673 -26.00 1.17 -3.08
C PRO A 673 -25.58 1.47 -4.53
N PHE A 674 -24.26 1.43 -4.81
CA PHE A 674 -23.70 1.75 -6.12
C PHE A 674 -23.68 0.55 -7.07
N THR A 675 -23.38 -0.63 -6.54
CA THR A 675 -23.15 -1.85 -7.31
C THR A 675 -23.68 -3.09 -6.54
N PRO A 676 -25.00 -3.20 -6.29
CA PRO A 676 -25.54 -4.22 -5.39
C PRO A 676 -25.15 -5.64 -5.78
N ASP A 677 -25.26 -6.00 -7.05
CA ASP A 677 -24.92 -7.35 -7.52
C ASP A 677 -23.46 -7.71 -7.25
N LEU A 678 -22.54 -6.78 -7.51
CA LEU A 678 -21.09 -6.98 -7.29
C LEU A 678 -20.76 -7.03 -5.79
N SER A 679 -21.41 -6.21 -4.97
CA SER A 679 -21.22 -6.18 -3.52
C SER A 679 -21.72 -7.44 -2.84
N ILE A 680 -22.87 -7.98 -3.26
CA ILE A 680 -23.42 -9.25 -2.77
C ILE A 680 -22.49 -10.41 -3.17
N ALA A 681 -22.08 -10.45 -4.43
CA ALA A 681 -21.16 -11.48 -4.91
C ALA A 681 -19.84 -11.45 -4.10
N ALA A 682 -19.32 -10.25 -3.81
CA ALA A 682 -18.09 -10.09 -3.02
C ALA A 682 -18.26 -10.60 -1.58
N MET A 683 -19.38 -10.28 -0.90
CA MET A 683 -19.66 -10.81 0.44
C MET A 683 -19.65 -12.33 0.47
N ARG A 684 -20.32 -12.97 -0.51
CA ARG A 684 -20.39 -14.43 -0.60
C ARG A 684 -19.04 -15.05 -0.91
N ALA A 685 -18.33 -14.53 -1.91
CA ALA A 685 -17.03 -15.05 -2.32
C ALA A 685 -15.99 -14.95 -1.19
N MET A 686 -15.95 -13.83 -0.47
CA MET A 686 -15.05 -13.67 0.68
C MET A 686 -15.38 -14.67 1.80
N LEU A 687 -16.66 -14.86 2.15
CA LEU A 687 -17.08 -15.84 3.16
C LEU A 687 -16.81 -17.28 2.72
N GLU A 688 -17.03 -17.61 1.45
CA GLU A 688 -16.81 -18.95 0.90
C GLU A 688 -15.32 -19.30 0.89
N ARG A 689 -14.49 -18.33 0.49
CA ARG A 689 -13.06 -18.55 0.29
C ARG A 689 -12.23 -18.48 1.57
N GLU A 690 -12.49 -17.47 2.42
CA GLU A 690 -11.70 -17.21 3.62
C GLU A 690 -12.44 -17.55 4.92
N GLY A 691 -13.76 -17.57 4.91
CA GLY A 691 -14.60 -18.02 6.02
C GLY A 691 -14.28 -17.35 7.33
N GLY A 692 -14.05 -18.15 8.36
CA GLY A 692 -13.75 -17.66 9.72
C GLY A 692 -12.37 -17.05 9.91
N LEU A 693 -11.52 -16.97 8.87
CA LEU A 693 -10.28 -16.19 8.93
C LEU A 693 -10.56 -14.68 8.88
N ILE A 694 -11.66 -14.30 8.23
CA ILE A 694 -12.07 -12.90 8.06
C ILE A 694 -13.41 -12.55 8.69
N TRP A 695 -14.09 -13.54 9.29
CA TRP A 695 -15.39 -13.38 9.94
C TRP A 695 -15.34 -13.79 11.41
N GLY A 696 -15.89 -12.96 12.29
CA GLY A 696 -15.93 -13.28 13.72
C GLY A 696 -16.96 -12.47 14.52
N LYS A 697 -16.56 -12.00 15.71
CA LYS A 697 -17.45 -11.37 16.70
C LYS A 697 -18.31 -10.25 16.11
N TYR A 698 -17.74 -9.38 15.31
CA TYR A 698 -18.40 -8.21 14.75
C TYR A 698 -18.51 -8.25 13.21
N GLY A 699 -18.53 -9.45 12.62
CA GLY A 699 -18.60 -9.63 11.19
C GLY A 699 -17.23 -9.65 10.53
N PHE A 700 -17.08 -8.93 9.43
CA PHE A 700 -15.83 -8.87 8.69
C PHE A 700 -14.75 -8.06 9.43
N VAL A 701 -13.52 -8.57 9.41
CA VAL A 701 -12.33 -7.88 9.92
C VAL A 701 -11.92 -6.73 9.01
N SER A 702 -10.96 -5.87 9.46
CA SER A 702 -10.53 -4.68 8.72
C SER A 702 -9.89 -5.01 7.36
N GLY A 703 -9.01 -6.01 7.28
CA GLY A 703 -8.34 -6.38 6.03
C GLY A 703 -7.74 -7.77 6.05
N PHE A 704 -7.38 -8.28 4.86
CA PHE A 704 -6.66 -9.55 4.72
C PHE A 704 -5.80 -9.57 3.46
N ASN A 705 -4.76 -10.43 3.46
CA ASN A 705 -3.82 -10.62 2.36
C ASN A 705 -3.38 -12.10 2.32
N VAL A 706 -3.88 -12.83 1.34
CA VAL A 706 -3.61 -14.27 1.19
C VAL A 706 -2.16 -14.53 0.79
N ASP A 707 -1.59 -13.68 -0.06
CA ASP A 707 -0.21 -13.82 -0.55
C ASP A 707 0.82 -13.72 0.58
N GLN A 708 0.51 -12.92 1.60
CA GLN A 708 1.32 -12.75 2.80
C GLN A 708 0.80 -13.59 3.99
N ASN A 709 -0.21 -14.45 3.75
CA ASN A 709 -0.86 -15.26 4.77
C ASN A 709 -1.26 -14.44 6.01
N TRP A 710 -1.75 -13.20 5.78
CA TRP A 710 -2.07 -12.24 6.81
C TRP A 710 -3.57 -11.95 6.87
N TYR A 711 -4.13 -11.96 8.08
CA TYR A 711 -5.54 -11.70 8.36
C TYR A 711 -5.64 -10.80 9.59
N SER A 712 -6.33 -9.67 9.48
CA SER A 712 -6.55 -8.80 10.63
C SER A 712 -7.33 -9.53 11.72
N ASP A 713 -6.93 -9.37 12.96
CA ASP A 713 -7.69 -9.82 14.13
C ASP A 713 -8.55 -8.69 14.72
N GLN A 714 -8.60 -7.55 14.06
CA GLN A 714 -9.23 -6.33 14.54
C GLN A 714 -10.44 -5.92 13.69
N TYR A 715 -11.36 -5.25 14.37
CA TYR A 715 -12.48 -4.53 13.78
C TYR A 715 -12.27 -3.05 14.02
N VAL A 716 -12.46 -2.23 12.98
CA VAL A 716 -12.29 -0.77 13.04
C VAL A 716 -13.66 -0.11 13.03
N GLY A 717 -13.88 0.87 13.93
CA GLY A 717 -15.20 1.47 14.14
C GLY A 717 -15.77 2.14 12.91
N ILE A 718 -14.94 2.80 12.10
CA ILE A 718 -15.37 3.45 10.86
C ILE A 718 -15.69 2.44 9.76
N ASP A 719 -14.97 1.30 9.69
CA ASP A 719 -15.26 0.22 8.74
C ASP A 719 -16.64 -0.39 9.04
N GLN A 720 -16.90 -0.70 10.32
CA GLN A 720 -18.18 -1.25 10.75
C GLN A 720 -19.31 -0.22 10.57
N GLY A 721 -19.01 1.06 10.80
CA GLY A 721 -19.95 2.16 10.64
C GLY A 721 -20.43 2.32 9.21
N ILE A 722 -19.51 2.39 8.25
CA ILE A 722 -19.87 2.58 6.84
C ILE A 722 -20.65 1.37 6.29
N ILE A 723 -20.34 0.13 6.75
CA ILE A 723 -21.12 -1.05 6.41
C ILE A 723 -22.59 -0.87 6.81
N VAL A 724 -22.86 -0.53 8.09
CA VAL A 724 -24.24 -0.37 8.58
C VAL A 724 -25.00 0.65 7.78
N LEU A 725 -24.41 1.84 7.58
CA LEU A 725 -25.12 2.94 6.93
C LEU A 725 -25.42 2.66 5.46
N MET A 726 -24.46 2.10 4.74
CA MET A 726 -24.61 1.86 3.30
C MET A 726 -25.55 0.68 3.02
N LEU A 727 -25.52 -0.38 3.84
CA LEU A 727 -26.49 -1.47 3.74
C LEU A 727 -27.92 -0.99 4.04
N GLU A 728 -28.09 -0.13 5.06
CA GLU A 728 -29.39 0.45 5.36
C GLU A 728 -29.89 1.41 4.25
N ASN A 729 -29.00 2.23 3.72
CA ASN A 729 -29.33 3.11 2.59
C ASN A 729 -29.74 2.33 1.34
N TYR A 730 -29.11 1.18 1.08
CA TYR A 730 -29.54 0.27 0.00
C TYR A 730 -30.94 -0.28 0.27
N LYS A 731 -31.23 -0.73 1.50
CA LYS A 731 -32.49 -1.38 1.84
C LYS A 731 -33.67 -0.43 1.96
N SER A 732 -33.50 0.74 2.55
CA SER A 732 -34.61 1.64 2.87
C SER A 732 -34.37 3.11 2.55
N GLY A 733 -33.09 3.56 2.47
CA GLY A 733 -32.76 4.96 2.35
C GLY A 733 -32.90 5.76 3.66
N LEU A 734 -33.07 5.08 4.80
CA LEU A 734 -33.37 5.72 6.09
C LEU A 734 -32.39 6.84 6.47
N ILE A 735 -31.09 6.58 6.34
CA ILE A 735 -30.07 7.58 6.72
C ILE A 735 -30.13 8.80 5.80
N TRP A 736 -30.30 8.57 4.50
CA TRP A 736 -30.48 9.66 3.53
C TRP A 736 -31.74 10.49 3.85
N ASP A 737 -32.87 9.87 4.09
CA ASP A 737 -34.12 10.54 4.40
C ASP A 737 -33.98 11.41 5.65
N LEU A 738 -33.36 10.89 6.71
CA LEU A 738 -33.15 11.62 7.95
C LEU A 738 -32.20 12.81 7.76
N PHE A 739 -31.00 12.56 7.25
CA PHE A 739 -29.98 13.60 7.11
C PHE A 739 -30.41 14.71 6.15
N MET A 740 -30.95 14.35 4.97
CA MET A 740 -31.39 15.31 3.94
C MET A 740 -32.62 16.12 4.36
N SER A 741 -33.40 15.64 5.34
CA SER A 741 -34.56 16.39 5.89
C SER A 741 -34.15 17.60 6.75
N HIS A 742 -32.85 17.70 7.12
CA HIS A 742 -32.41 18.83 7.94
C HIS A 742 -32.35 20.13 7.13
N PRO A 743 -32.92 21.25 7.62
CA PRO A 743 -33.04 22.51 6.83
C PRO A 743 -31.70 23.07 6.36
N ALA A 744 -30.64 22.96 7.17
CA ALA A 744 -29.30 23.43 6.81
C ALA A 744 -28.72 22.65 5.63
N ILE A 745 -29.01 21.35 5.51
CA ILE A 745 -28.54 20.49 4.40
C ILE A 745 -29.24 20.91 3.11
N ALA A 746 -30.56 21.08 3.12
CA ALA A 746 -31.31 21.60 1.97
C ALA A 746 -30.79 22.98 1.52
N ALA A 747 -30.52 23.88 2.47
CA ALA A 747 -29.98 25.21 2.18
C ALA A 747 -28.53 25.12 1.61
N ALA A 748 -27.72 24.17 2.05
CA ALA A 748 -26.40 23.94 1.48
C ALA A 748 -26.46 23.45 0.03
N MET A 749 -27.30 22.46 -0.24
CA MET A 749 -27.53 21.92 -1.58
C MET A 749 -27.98 23.03 -2.56
N ASP A 750 -28.91 23.88 -2.13
CA ASP A 750 -29.37 25.04 -2.93
C ASP A 750 -28.24 26.05 -3.19
N LYS A 751 -27.43 26.38 -2.16
CA LYS A 751 -26.34 27.35 -2.29
C LYS A 751 -25.21 26.83 -3.20
N ILE A 752 -24.94 25.54 -3.17
CA ILE A 752 -23.97 24.86 -4.04
C ILE A 752 -24.51 24.78 -5.48
N GLY A 753 -25.82 24.70 -5.64
CA GLY A 753 -26.50 24.66 -6.93
C GLY A 753 -26.78 23.23 -7.41
N PHE A 754 -27.01 22.30 -6.49
CA PHE A 754 -27.51 20.97 -6.85
C PHE A 754 -28.89 21.06 -7.46
N VAL A 755 -29.10 20.31 -8.54
CA VAL A 755 -30.38 20.18 -9.24
C VAL A 755 -30.79 18.70 -9.30
N GLU A 756 -32.11 18.47 -9.25
CA GLU A 756 -32.65 17.14 -9.54
C GLU A 756 -32.59 16.90 -11.06
N ARG A 757 -31.87 15.87 -11.44
CA ARG A 757 -31.72 15.48 -12.83
C ARG A 757 -31.34 14.02 -12.93
N GLU A 758 -32.11 13.27 -13.67
CA GLU A 758 -31.68 11.93 -14.09
C GLU A 758 -30.53 12.11 -15.08
N SER A 759 -29.32 11.72 -14.67
CA SER A 759 -28.13 11.80 -15.51
C SER A 759 -27.68 10.42 -15.93
N GLU A 760 -27.25 10.30 -17.19
CA GLU A 760 -26.62 9.07 -17.69
C GLU A 760 -25.22 8.90 -17.05
N TYR A 761 -24.79 7.67 -16.84
CA TYR A 761 -23.43 7.39 -16.43
C TYR A 761 -22.44 7.86 -17.52
N ALA A 762 -21.33 8.48 -17.14
CA ALA A 762 -20.25 8.82 -18.05
C ALA A 762 -19.67 7.56 -18.72
N VAL A 763 -19.56 6.48 -17.93
CA VAL A 763 -19.31 5.11 -18.41
C VAL A 763 -20.52 4.29 -18.00
N THR A 764 -21.31 3.80 -18.95
CA THR A 764 -22.53 3.09 -18.64
C THR A 764 -22.25 1.74 -18.00
N PRO A 765 -23.16 1.22 -17.12
CA PRO A 765 -23.03 -0.14 -16.61
C PRO A 765 -22.91 -1.19 -17.73
N GLU A 766 -23.57 -0.98 -18.87
CA GLU A 766 -23.50 -1.84 -20.03
C GLU A 766 -22.11 -1.86 -20.66
N TYR A 767 -21.46 -0.69 -20.78
CA TYR A 767 -20.08 -0.59 -21.27
C TYR A 767 -19.11 -1.33 -20.36
N MET A 768 -19.22 -1.14 -19.04
CA MET A 768 -18.40 -1.88 -18.07
C MET A 768 -18.69 -3.37 -18.08
N ALA A 769 -19.97 -3.78 -18.25
CA ALA A 769 -20.34 -5.18 -18.35
C ALA A 769 -19.79 -5.85 -19.63
N GLU A 770 -19.73 -5.11 -20.75
CA GLU A 770 -19.07 -5.61 -21.96
C GLU A 770 -17.54 -5.77 -21.76
N TRP A 771 -16.93 -4.84 -21.07
CA TRP A 771 -15.53 -4.89 -20.70
C TRP A 771 -15.23 -6.09 -19.76
N GLU A 772 -16.03 -6.26 -18.72
CA GLU A 772 -15.95 -7.41 -17.83
C GLU A 772 -16.17 -8.73 -18.60
N LYS A 773 -17.14 -8.75 -19.49
CA LYS A 773 -17.40 -9.92 -20.32
C LYS A 773 -16.21 -10.27 -21.22
N MET A 774 -15.53 -9.28 -21.79
CA MET A 774 -14.29 -9.51 -22.55
C MET A 774 -13.16 -10.04 -21.67
N LEU A 775 -13.02 -9.54 -20.42
CA LEU A 775 -12.04 -10.02 -19.44
C LEU A 775 -12.34 -11.43 -18.92
N LEU A 776 -13.61 -11.82 -18.92
CA LEU A 776 -14.10 -13.09 -18.40
C LEU A 776 -14.40 -14.12 -19.49
N ALA A 777 -14.33 -13.72 -20.76
CA ALA A 777 -14.53 -14.66 -21.87
C ALA A 777 -13.46 -15.76 -21.77
N PRO A 778 -13.84 -17.02 -21.74
CA PRO A 778 -12.85 -18.09 -21.91
C PRO A 778 -12.16 -17.88 -23.24
N ALA A 779 -10.90 -18.26 -23.32
CA ALA A 779 -10.15 -18.21 -24.56
C ALA A 779 -10.83 -19.13 -25.58
N GLU A 780 -11.68 -18.55 -26.44
CA GLU A 780 -12.36 -19.30 -27.53
C GLU A 780 -11.39 -19.64 -28.68
N LYS A 781 -10.17 -19.10 -28.65
CA LYS A 781 -9.17 -19.26 -29.71
C LYS A 781 -8.25 -20.42 -29.40
N MET A 782 -8.12 -21.31 -30.37
CA MET A 782 -7.21 -22.43 -30.33
C MET A 782 -6.33 -22.41 -31.58
N ALA A 783 -5.03 -22.60 -31.40
CA ALA A 783 -4.07 -22.88 -32.46
C ALA A 783 -3.49 -24.29 -32.29
N LEU A 784 -3.30 -24.97 -33.41
CA LEU A 784 -2.70 -26.30 -33.42
C LEU A 784 -1.24 -26.19 -33.87
N ALA A 785 -0.32 -26.65 -33.08
CA ALA A 785 1.07 -26.78 -33.45
C ALA A 785 1.29 -28.20 -34.01
N THR A 786 1.37 -28.33 -35.31
CA THR A 786 1.64 -29.62 -35.94
C THR A 786 3.12 -29.98 -35.82
N ARG A 787 3.42 -31.30 -35.78
CA ARG A 787 4.82 -31.76 -35.67
C ARG A 787 5.56 -31.50 -36.97
N ALA A 788 6.69 -30.81 -36.92
CA ALA A 788 7.58 -30.58 -38.04
C ALA A 788 8.25 -31.90 -38.48
N LEU A 789 8.23 -32.20 -39.76
CA LEU A 789 8.87 -33.41 -40.30
C LEU A 789 10.40 -33.29 -40.38
N GLU A 790 10.90 -32.08 -40.53
CA GLU A 790 12.31 -31.72 -40.49
C GLU A 790 12.45 -30.40 -39.72
N PRO A 791 13.61 -30.18 -39.03
CA PRO A 791 13.88 -28.93 -38.31
C PRO A 791 13.73 -27.71 -39.25
N LYS A 792 13.09 -26.63 -38.74
CA LYS A 792 12.93 -25.39 -39.49
C LYS A 792 14.25 -24.64 -39.64
N VAL A 793 14.40 -23.98 -40.78
CA VAL A 793 15.52 -23.08 -41.04
C VAL A 793 15.08 -21.66 -40.68
N ILE A 794 15.61 -21.10 -39.59
CA ILE A 794 15.26 -19.76 -39.10
C ILE A 794 16.05 -18.71 -39.89
N ASP A 795 15.52 -18.27 -41.06
CA ASP A 795 16.18 -17.33 -41.98
C ASP A 795 15.32 -16.12 -42.38
N GLY A 796 14.14 -15.96 -41.76
CA GLY A 796 13.16 -14.92 -42.08
C GLY A 796 12.31 -15.22 -43.31
N SER A 797 12.16 -16.49 -43.71
CA SER A 797 11.42 -16.91 -44.90
C SER A 797 10.40 -18.00 -44.54
N LEU A 798 9.21 -17.89 -45.10
CA LEU A 798 8.17 -18.90 -44.93
C LEU A 798 8.24 -20.07 -45.90
N CYS A 799 9.35 -20.28 -46.62
CA CYS A 799 9.45 -21.31 -47.63
C CYS A 799 9.30 -22.74 -47.12
N ASP A 800 9.75 -22.99 -45.86
CA ASP A 800 9.62 -24.29 -45.20
C ASP A 800 8.37 -24.39 -44.30
N TRP A 801 7.52 -23.37 -44.33
CA TRP A 801 6.20 -23.35 -43.68
C TRP A 801 5.07 -23.66 -44.67
N GLU A 802 5.39 -24.07 -45.90
CA GLU A 802 4.39 -24.41 -46.92
C GLU A 802 3.49 -25.55 -46.39
N GLY A 803 2.17 -25.34 -46.40
CA GLY A 803 1.18 -26.33 -45.94
C GLY A 803 0.90 -26.28 -44.43
N VAL A 804 1.58 -25.43 -43.68
CA VAL A 804 1.26 -25.17 -42.26
C VAL A 804 0.07 -24.21 -42.18
N GLU A 805 -0.89 -24.50 -41.30
CA GLU A 805 -2.03 -23.62 -41.05
C GLU A 805 -1.57 -22.29 -40.43
N GLY A 806 -2.06 -21.19 -41.00
CA GLY A 806 -1.77 -19.84 -40.51
C GLY A 806 -2.97 -19.24 -39.80
N TYR A 807 -2.73 -18.56 -38.67
CA TYR A 807 -3.76 -17.92 -37.86
C TYR A 807 -3.72 -16.41 -38.08
N LEU A 808 -4.80 -15.86 -38.57
CA LEU A 808 -4.89 -14.43 -38.92
C LEU A 808 -5.19 -13.60 -37.67
N VAL A 809 -4.45 -12.51 -37.49
CA VAL A 809 -4.72 -11.39 -36.58
C VAL A 809 -4.94 -10.16 -37.45
N ASP A 810 -6.16 -9.72 -37.57
CA ASP A 810 -6.56 -8.63 -38.48
C ASP A 810 -6.78 -7.30 -37.73
N GLU A 811 -7.06 -6.28 -38.51
CA GLU A 811 -7.27 -4.92 -38.04
C GLU A 811 -8.54 -4.72 -37.18
N ASP A 812 -9.42 -5.74 -37.06
CA ASP A 812 -10.55 -5.71 -36.12
C ASP A 812 -10.17 -6.21 -34.74
N MET A 813 -9.03 -6.91 -34.60
CA MET A 813 -8.50 -7.47 -33.37
C MET A 813 -7.65 -6.43 -32.61
N ASN A 814 -8.19 -5.22 -32.42
CA ASN A 814 -7.49 -4.17 -31.70
C ASN A 814 -7.36 -4.54 -30.21
N VAL A 815 -6.16 -4.34 -29.65
CA VAL A 815 -5.89 -4.47 -28.21
C VAL A 815 -6.17 -3.11 -27.56
N PRO A 816 -7.20 -2.99 -26.71
CA PRO A 816 -7.47 -1.75 -26.00
C PRO A 816 -6.35 -1.47 -24.97
N ALA A 817 -5.75 -0.28 -25.04
CA ALA A 817 -4.77 0.19 -24.08
C ALA A 817 -4.79 1.72 -24.02
N GLY A 818 -4.43 2.30 -22.90
CA GLY A 818 -4.40 3.76 -22.72
C GLY A 818 -3.54 4.46 -23.78
N GLY A 819 -4.11 5.45 -24.46
CA GLY A 819 -3.42 6.23 -25.51
C GLY A 819 -3.20 5.51 -26.86
N ILE A 820 -3.77 4.32 -27.04
CA ILE A 820 -3.68 3.54 -28.30
C ILE A 820 -4.94 3.75 -29.13
N GLU A 821 -4.75 4.08 -30.42
CA GLU A 821 -5.83 4.28 -31.37
C GLU A 821 -6.23 2.95 -32.01
N LYS A 822 -7.51 2.78 -32.34
CA LYS A 822 -7.96 1.68 -33.18
C LYS A 822 -7.40 1.83 -34.59
N VAL A 823 -7.14 0.72 -35.24
CA VAL A 823 -6.70 0.72 -36.66
C VAL A 823 -7.78 1.34 -37.55
N ASP A 824 -7.42 2.40 -38.29
CA ASP A 824 -8.30 3.03 -39.26
C ASP A 824 -8.07 2.36 -40.65
N LYS A 825 -8.89 1.37 -40.96
CA LYS A 825 -8.84 0.59 -42.23
C LYS A 825 -8.90 1.42 -43.49
N THR A 826 -9.33 2.68 -43.38
CA THR A 826 -9.38 3.58 -44.56
C THR A 826 -8.04 4.25 -44.83
N LYS A 827 -7.12 4.18 -43.88
CA LYS A 827 -5.84 4.87 -43.91
C LYS A 827 -4.62 3.96 -43.86
N GLN A 828 -4.77 2.73 -43.38
CA GLN A 828 -3.65 1.82 -43.21
C GLN A 828 -4.07 0.36 -43.37
N VAL A 829 -3.11 -0.48 -43.74
CA VAL A 829 -3.21 -1.95 -43.69
C VAL A 829 -2.35 -2.42 -42.54
N LEU A 830 -2.93 -3.18 -41.62
CA LEU A 830 -2.21 -3.84 -40.54
C LEU A 830 -2.86 -5.20 -40.27
N ASN A 831 -2.14 -6.25 -40.56
CA ASN A 831 -2.53 -7.60 -40.15
C ASN A 831 -1.29 -8.47 -39.91
N SER A 832 -1.46 -9.59 -39.27
CA SER A 832 -0.42 -10.59 -39.05
C SER A 832 -0.99 -11.98 -39.25
N THR A 833 -0.29 -12.84 -39.95
CA THR A 833 -0.59 -14.27 -39.94
C THR A 833 0.55 -14.97 -39.21
N PHE A 834 0.25 -15.65 -38.08
CA PHE A 834 1.25 -16.43 -37.39
C PHE A 834 1.09 -17.92 -37.66
N TYR A 835 2.20 -18.65 -37.52
CA TYR A 835 2.32 -20.08 -37.78
C TYR A 835 3.02 -20.74 -36.60
N VAL A 836 2.66 -21.98 -36.25
CA VAL A 836 3.26 -22.73 -35.18
C VAL A 836 3.51 -24.16 -35.55
N GLN A 837 4.71 -24.65 -35.29
CA GLN A 837 5.07 -26.08 -35.34
C GLN A 837 5.99 -26.45 -34.19
N TYR A 838 6.22 -27.71 -33.93
CA TYR A 838 7.19 -28.19 -32.96
C TYR A 838 7.90 -29.46 -33.43
N ASP A 839 9.07 -29.77 -32.83
CA ASP A 839 9.76 -31.04 -32.93
C ASP A 839 10.21 -31.53 -31.54
N ASP A 840 11.14 -32.46 -31.46
CA ASP A 840 11.61 -32.99 -30.17
C ASP A 840 12.45 -31.98 -29.38
N GLU A 841 12.95 -30.90 -29.99
CA GLU A 841 13.86 -29.93 -29.39
C GLU A 841 13.28 -28.52 -29.31
N TYR A 842 12.45 -28.11 -30.28
CA TYR A 842 12.02 -26.72 -30.44
C TYR A 842 10.51 -26.55 -30.62
N LEU A 843 10.00 -25.44 -30.10
CA LEU A 843 8.76 -24.82 -30.53
C LEU A 843 9.13 -23.77 -31.58
N TYR A 844 8.58 -23.87 -32.78
CA TYR A 844 8.79 -22.97 -33.90
C TYR A 844 7.62 -22.01 -34.04
N LEU A 845 7.91 -20.72 -34.14
CA LEU A 845 6.94 -19.66 -34.33
C LEU A 845 7.35 -18.82 -35.52
N ALA A 846 6.40 -18.44 -36.36
CA ALA A 846 6.62 -17.46 -37.39
C ALA A 846 5.46 -16.46 -37.44
N ALA A 847 5.72 -15.23 -37.89
CA ALA A 847 4.72 -14.22 -38.12
C ALA A 847 5.03 -13.48 -39.43
N ASN A 848 4.04 -13.41 -40.29
CA ASN A 848 4.06 -12.55 -41.50
C ASN A 848 3.21 -11.33 -41.21
N VAL A 849 3.82 -10.19 -41.05
CA VAL A 849 3.14 -8.92 -40.75
C VAL A 849 3.03 -8.11 -42.02
N GLU A 850 1.80 -7.78 -42.42
CA GLU A 850 1.52 -6.80 -43.45
C GLU A 850 1.34 -5.42 -42.82
N ASP A 851 2.23 -4.51 -43.23
CA ASP A 851 2.30 -3.14 -42.75
C ASP A 851 2.79 -2.24 -43.85
N GLU A 852 2.07 -1.15 -44.13
CA GLU A 852 2.44 -0.22 -45.19
C GLU A 852 3.80 0.45 -44.97
N TYR A 853 4.20 0.63 -43.73
CA TYR A 853 5.43 1.33 -43.37
C TYR A 853 6.06 0.86 -42.07
N VAL A 854 7.15 0.12 -42.18
CA VAL A 854 7.90 -0.36 -41.01
C VAL A 854 8.82 0.73 -40.48
N VAL A 855 8.58 1.22 -39.30
CA VAL A 855 9.37 2.23 -38.59
C VAL A 855 10.58 1.58 -37.92
N ILE A 856 11.78 2.11 -38.20
CA ILE A 856 13.05 1.63 -37.69
C ILE A 856 13.70 2.77 -36.89
N ASN A 857 13.51 2.82 -35.58
CA ASN A 857 14.00 3.91 -34.76
C ASN A 857 14.59 3.50 -33.41
N ILE A 858 14.68 2.19 -33.14
CA ILE A 858 15.28 1.67 -31.88
C ILE A 858 16.70 1.18 -32.18
N LYS A 859 17.66 1.55 -31.33
CA LYS A 859 19.05 1.10 -31.42
C LYS A 859 19.24 -0.32 -30.87
N PRO A 860 20.29 -1.05 -31.28
CA PRO A 860 20.57 -2.37 -30.75
C PRO A 860 20.67 -2.45 -29.23
N GLU A 861 21.26 -1.42 -28.60
CA GLU A 861 21.41 -1.34 -27.15
C GLU A 861 20.10 -1.05 -26.40
N ASP A 862 19.09 -0.49 -27.09
CA ASP A 862 17.78 -0.12 -26.56
C ASP A 862 16.69 -1.15 -26.89
N GLN A 863 17.04 -2.41 -27.18
CA GLN A 863 16.10 -3.45 -27.65
C GLN A 863 14.89 -3.66 -26.72
N GLY A 864 15.01 -3.39 -25.42
CA GLY A 864 13.90 -3.42 -24.46
C GLY A 864 12.83 -2.34 -24.69
N ALA A 865 13.10 -1.36 -25.55
CA ALA A 865 12.14 -0.32 -25.95
C ALA A 865 11.32 -0.70 -27.21
N TYR A 866 11.26 -1.97 -27.59
CA TYR A 866 10.54 -2.52 -28.75
C TYR A 866 9.09 -2.04 -28.85
N TYR A 867 8.40 -1.92 -27.72
CA TYR A 867 6.99 -1.48 -27.61
C TYR A 867 6.76 -0.03 -28.07
N ARG A 868 7.81 0.72 -28.40
CA ARG A 868 7.72 2.12 -28.85
C ARG A 868 7.51 2.26 -30.36
N THR A 869 7.63 1.19 -31.11
CA THR A 869 7.67 1.15 -32.58
C THR A 869 7.07 -0.15 -33.11
N ASP A 870 7.28 -0.46 -34.40
CA ASP A 870 6.86 -1.71 -35.01
C ASP A 870 7.62 -2.90 -34.41
N SER A 871 6.88 -3.84 -33.84
CA SER A 871 7.42 -5.05 -33.23
C SER A 871 6.34 -6.12 -33.10
N VAL A 872 6.72 -7.33 -32.81
CA VAL A 872 5.80 -8.43 -32.49
C VAL A 872 6.15 -9.06 -31.15
N GLU A 873 5.14 -9.62 -30.51
CA GLU A 873 5.29 -10.36 -29.28
C GLU A 873 4.61 -11.73 -29.39
N PHE A 874 5.23 -12.71 -28.72
CA PHE A 874 4.68 -14.04 -28.50
C PHE A 874 4.64 -14.31 -27.00
N TYR A 875 3.46 -14.57 -26.48
CA TYR A 875 3.22 -14.89 -25.09
C TYR A 875 2.91 -16.37 -24.95
N ILE A 876 3.61 -17.05 -24.04
CA ILE A 876 3.51 -18.48 -23.82
C ILE A 876 3.38 -18.72 -22.32
N ASP A 877 2.32 -19.43 -21.92
CA ASP A 877 2.15 -20.01 -20.59
C ASP A 877 2.26 -21.53 -20.67
N PRO A 878 3.43 -22.10 -20.34
CA PRO A 878 3.65 -23.52 -20.45
C PRO A 878 2.77 -24.37 -19.54
N SER A 879 2.36 -23.82 -18.40
CA SER A 879 1.56 -24.53 -17.38
C SER A 879 0.06 -24.33 -17.55
N ARG A 880 -0.35 -23.35 -18.34
CA ARG A 880 -1.75 -22.88 -18.45
C ARG A 880 -2.33 -22.41 -17.11
N ALA A 881 -1.46 -22.12 -16.13
CA ALA A 881 -1.85 -21.76 -14.77
C ALA A 881 -1.95 -20.25 -14.53
N GLY A 882 -1.57 -19.42 -15.51
CA GLY A 882 -1.57 -17.96 -15.38
C GLY A 882 -0.54 -17.40 -14.38
N VAL A 883 0.40 -18.21 -13.92
CA VAL A 883 1.35 -17.85 -12.85
C VAL A 883 2.58 -17.15 -13.44
N GLU A 884 2.85 -15.93 -12.99
CA GLU A 884 3.92 -15.06 -13.50
C GLU A 884 5.31 -15.70 -13.55
N GLY A 885 5.68 -16.52 -12.58
CA GLY A 885 6.96 -17.25 -12.52
C GLY A 885 7.17 -18.31 -13.62
N HIS A 886 6.16 -18.64 -14.41
CA HIS A 886 6.21 -19.66 -15.46
C HIS A 886 6.00 -19.08 -16.87
N LEU A 887 5.64 -17.81 -16.99
CA LEU A 887 5.38 -17.18 -18.28
C LEU A 887 6.67 -16.97 -19.09
N THR A 888 6.54 -17.03 -20.39
CA THR A 888 7.58 -16.62 -21.36
C THR A 888 6.98 -15.62 -22.35
N LYS A 889 7.37 -14.36 -22.23
CA LYS A 889 6.94 -13.28 -23.14
C LYS A 889 8.13 -12.83 -23.97
N ILE A 890 8.12 -13.15 -25.25
CA ILE A 890 9.22 -12.82 -26.18
C ILE A 890 8.76 -11.72 -27.12
N ALA A 891 9.41 -10.56 -27.02
CA ALA A 891 9.26 -9.48 -27.97
C ALA A 891 10.38 -9.51 -29.01
N VAL A 892 10.00 -9.28 -30.26
CA VAL A 892 10.92 -9.22 -31.41
C VAL A 892 10.80 -7.88 -32.09
N LEU A 893 11.88 -7.13 -32.09
CA LEU A 893 12.09 -5.95 -32.93
C LEU A 893 12.60 -6.45 -34.30
N PRO A 894 11.80 -6.36 -35.35
CA PRO A 894 12.17 -6.96 -36.66
C PRO A 894 13.45 -6.33 -37.19
N PHE A 895 13.65 -5.03 -37.01
CA PHE A 895 14.85 -4.31 -37.43
C PHE A 895 15.19 -3.21 -36.46
N ASP A 896 16.42 -3.22 -35.93
CA ASP A 896 16.99 -2.08 -35.22
C ASP A 896 17.56 -1.03 -36.21
N THR A 897 18.14 0.06 -35.73
CA THR A 897 18.72 1.12 -36.55
C THR A 897 19.92 0.68 -37.39
N GLU A 898 20.47 -0.51 -37.15
CA GLU A 898 21.55 -1.13 -37.96
C GLU A 898 21.01 -2.17 -38.95
N GLY A 899 19.70 -2.44 -38.89
CA GLY A 899 19.02 -3.40 -39.75
C GLY A 899 19.03 -4.82 -39.27
N ASN A 900 19.42 -5.07 -38.02
CA ASN A 900 19.44 -6.40 -37.39
C ASN A 900 18.14 -6.68 -36.65
N VAL A 901 17.77 -7.96 -36.53
CA VAL A 901 16.70 -8.41 -35.64
C VAL A 901 17.20 -8.42 -34.20
N GLN A 902 16.36 -7.98 -33.28
CA GLN A 902 16.60 -8.06 -31.84
C GLN A 902 15.44 -8.81 -31.18
N ALA A 903 15.72 -9.61 -30.14
CA ALA A 903 14.69 -10.25 -29.33
C ALA A 903 15.02 -10.18 -27.84
N VAL A 904 13.98 -9.92 -27.05
CA VAL A 904 14.08 -9.80 -25.58
C VAL A 904 12.94 -10.55 -24.91
N ARG A 905 13.15 -11.04 -23.71
CA ARG A 905 12.08 -11.37 -22.77
C ARG A 905 11.73 -10.12 -21.98
N HIS A 906 10.44 -9.85 -21.80
CA HIS A 906 9.95 -8.63 -21.15
C HIS A 906 8.75 -8.94 -20.27
N GLU A 907 8.70 -8.30 -19.10
CA GLU A 907 7.58 -8.46 -18.14
C GLU A 907 7.24 -9.93 -17.82
N ASP A 908 8.26 -10.75 -17.66
CA ASP A 908 8.14 -12.15 -17.22
C ASP A 908 9.22 -12.48 -16.16
N ALA A 909 9.27 -13.73 -15.73
CA ALA A 909 10.18 -14.19 -14.67
C ALA A 909 11.70 -13.99 -14.95
N LYS A 910 12.08 -13.75 -16.22
CA LYS A 910 13.49 -13.62 -16.63
C LYS A 910 13.68 -12.55 -17.71
N PRO A 911 13.41 -11.27 -17.41
CA PRO A 911 13.53 -10.22 -18.41
C PRO A 911 14.97 -10.03 -18.87
N GLY A 912 15.16 -9.64 -20.13
CA GLY A 912 16.45 -9.31 -20.72
C GLY A 912 16.68 -9.87 -22.13
N PRO A 913 17.88 -9.67 -22.72
CA PRO A 913 18.22 -10.14 -24.06
C PRO A 913 18.00 -11.66 -24.22
N ILE A 914 17.39 -12.10 -25.31
CA ILE A 914 17.00 -13.49 -25.54
C ILE A 914 18.17 -14.47 -25.42
N ALA A 915 19.36 -14.08 -25.86
CA ALA A 915 20.56 -14.92 -25.78
C ALA A 915 20.95 -15.29 -24.33
N GLN A 916 20.58 -14.44 -23.36
CA GLN A 916 20.88 -14.66 -21.91
C GLN A 916 19.69 -15.31 -21.20
N THR A 917 18.48 -14.96 -21.56
CA THR A 917 17.25 -15.31 -20.84
C THR A 917 16.56 -16.56 -21.38
N SER A 918 16.82 -16.92 -22.67
CA SER A 918 16.37 -18.16 -23.31
C SER A 918 17.49 -18.67 -24.24
N PRO A 919 18.62 -19.20 -23.68
CA PRO A 919 19.78 -19.59 -24.49
C PRO A 919 19.42 -20.68 -25.50
N GLY A 920 19.96 -20.56 -26.70
CA GLY A 920 19.68 -21.47 -27.82
C GLY A 920 18.42 -21.11 -28.63
N THR A 921 17.67 -20.07 -28.25
CA THR A 921 16.62 -19.52 -29.10
C THR A 921 17.23 -18.89 -30.34
N LEU A 922 16.73 -19.29 -31.52
CA LEU A 922 17.11 -18.72 -32.79
C LEU A 922 16.04 -17.69 -33.21
N VAL A 923 16.48 -16.58 -33.80
CA VAL A 923 15.59 -15.51 -34.27
C VAL A 923 16.08 -15.00 -35.63
N ALA A 924 15.16 -14.82 -36.56
CA ALA A 924 15.43 -14.17 -37.84
C ALA A 924 14.29 -13.25 -38.26
N SER A 925 14.62 -12.23 -39.01
CA SER A 925 13.61 -11.40 -39.68
C SER A 925 14.00 -11.03 -41.09
N LYS A 926 12.99 -10.72 -41.94
CA LYS A 926 13.21 -10.32 -43.31
C LYS A 926 12.13 -9.38 -43.80
N ARG A 927 12.50 -8.32 -44.48
CA ARG A 927 11.54 -7.42 -45.14
C ARG A 927 10.83 -8.13 -46.32
N THR A 928 9.54 -7.87 -46.43
CA THR A 928 8.72 -8.22 -47.57
C THR A 928 8.37 -6.97 -48.39
N GLU A 929 7.61 -7.12 -49.46
CA GLU A 929 7.09 -5.98 -50.23
C GLU A 929 6.10 -5.13 -49.42
N ARG A 930 5.44 -5.72 -48.41
CA ARG A 930 4.36 -5.12 -47.64
C ARG A 930 4.51 -5.39 -46.15
N GLY A 931 5.70 -5.18 -45.56
CA GLY A 931 5.94 -5.41 -44.13
C GLY A 931 7.15 -6.29 -43.86
N TYR A 932 6.99 -7.33 -43.07
CA TYR A 932 8.12 -8.17 -42.66
C TYR A 932 7.67 -9.56 -42.19
N ILE A 933 8.61 -10.50 -42.18
CA ILE A 933 8.48 -11.82 -41.55
C ILE A 933 9.41 -11.88 -40.36
N VAL A 934 8.96 -12.51 -39.28
CA VAL A 934 9.74 -12.88 -38.10
C VAL A 934 9.63 -14.39 -37.91
N GLU A 935 10.73 -15.04 -37.58
CA GLU A 935 10.80 -16.46 -37.21
C GLU A 935 11.58 -16.66 -35.91
N LEU A 936 11.12 -17.62 -35.11
CA LEU A 936 11.76 -18.04 -33.87
C LEU A 936 11.78 -19.57 -33.79
N ALA A 937 12.85 -20.11 -33.19
CA ALA A 937 12.90 -21.46 -32.64
C ALA A 937 13.27 -21.41 -31.17
N ILE A 938 12.35 -21.79 -30.30
CA ILE A 938 12.51 -21.71 -28.84
C ILE A 938 12.77 -23.14 -28.33
N PRO A 939 13.89 -23.43 -27.66
CA PRO A 939 14.10 -24.74 -27.07
C PRO A 939 12.99 -25.09 -26.07
N LEU A 940 12.36 -26.27 -26.23
CA LEU A 940 11.29 -26.74 -25.33
C LEU A 940 11.77 -26.82 -23.88
N ALA A 941 13.05 -27.10 -23.66
CA ALA A 941 13.68 -27.10 -22.34
C ALA A 941 13.64 -25.74 -21.65
N ASN A 942 13.67 -24.62 -22.40
CA ASN A 942 13.55 -23.27 -21.83
C ASN A 942 12.12 -22.94 -21.42
N LEU A 943 11.13 -23.62 -22.01
CA LEU A 943 9.72 -23.54 -21.67
C LEU A 943 9.32 -24.56 -20.57
N GLY A 944 10.21 -25.51 -20.25
CA GLY A 944 9.92 -26.57 -19.27
C GLY A 944 8.87 -27.58 -19.74
N ILE A 945 8.63 -27.70 -21.06
CA ILE A 945 7.65 -28.61 -21.65
C ILE A 945 8.32 -29.74 -22.43
N LYS A 946 7.54 -30.81 -22.68
CA LYS A 946 7.93 -31.93 -23.53
C LYS A 946 7.14 -31.94 -24.82
N ALA A 947 7.74 -32.49 -25.87
CA ALA A 947 7.13 -32.64 -27.18
C ALA A 947 6.13 -33.80 -27.21
N GLU A 948 5.06 -33.73 -26.39
CA GLU A 948 4.02 -34.76 -26.27
C GLU A 948 2.73 -34.26 -26.95
N PRO A 949 2.15 -35.00 -27.91
CA PRO A 949 0.86 -34.65 -28.49
C PRO A 949 -0.23 -34.50 -27.40
N GLY A 950 -1.08 -33.48 -27.54
CA GLY A 950 -2.11 -33.13 -26.56
C GLY A 950 -1.64 -32.16 -25.47
N THR A 951 -0.32 -31.81 -25.41
CA THR A 951 0.15 -30.74 -24.51
C THR A 951 -0.50 -29.42 -24.92
N THR A 952 -1.16 -28.78 -23.97
CA THR A 952 -1.85 -27.49 -24.16
C THR A 952 -1.12 -26.39 -23.40
N LEU A 953 -0.81 -25.30 -24.07
CA LEU A 953 -0.14 -24.11 -23.54
C LEU A 953 -1.10 -22.92 -23.64
N GLY A 954 -1.00 -21.96 -22.73
CA GLY A 954 -1.59 -20.64 -22.96
C GLY A 954 -0.76 -19.90 -24.01
N PHE A 955 -1.42 -19.23 -24.99
CA PHE A 955 -0.72 -18.57 -26.07
C PHE A 955 -1.42 -17.30 -26.54
N SER A 956 -0.63 -16.27 -26.86
CA SER A 956 -1.10 -15.11 -27.62
C SER A 956 0.00 -14.54 -28.51
N HIS A 957 -0.42 -13.87 -29.57
CA HIS A 957 0.44 -13.13 -30.50
C HIS A 957 -0.05 -11.69 -30.62
N VAL A 958 0.86 -10.73 -30.49
CA VAL A 958 0.56 -9.29 -30.51
C VAL A 958 1.49 -8.58 -31.49
N VAL A 959 0.94 -7.57 -32.18
CA VAL A 959 1.68 -6.71 -33.11
C VAL A 959 1.52 -5.25 -32.69
N HIS A 960 2.63 -4.59 -32.47
CA HIS A 960 2.72 -3.14 -32.29
C HIS A 960 2.97 -2.46 -33.60
N ASN A 961 2.29 -1.35 -33.85
CA ASN A 961 2.40 -0.62 -35.14
C ASN A 961 2.59 0.88 -34.93
N SER A 962 3.38 1.46 -35.84
CA SER A 962 3.61 2.90 -35.95
C SER A 962 3.61 3.35 -37.39
N ASN A 963 3.04 4.51 -37.66
CA ASN A 963 2.98 5.11 -38.98
C ASN A 963 3.81 6.42 -39.09
N ASP A 964 4.64 6.75 -38.11
CA ASP A 964 5.45 7.97 -38.14
C ASP A 964 6.72 7.80 -38.98
N LYS A 965 6.61 8.17 -40.25
CA LYS A 965 7.73 8.16 -41.22
C LYS A 965 8.91 9.08 -40.82
N ASN A 966 8.72 9.97 -39.85
CA ASN A 966 9.73 10.92 -39.40
C ASN A 966 10.20 10.61 -37.95
N ALA A 967 9.94 9.43 -37.49
CA ALA A 967 10.33 8.99 -36.14
C ALA A 967 11.83 9.21 -35.88
N ARG A 968 12.16 9.91 -34.80
CA ARG A 968 13.55 10.07 -34.36
C ARG A 968 13.97 8.82 -33.59
N THR A 969 15.26 8.54 -33.61
CA THR A 969 15.84 7.42 -32.87
C THR A 969 15.42 7.49 -31.40
N GLY A 970 14.89 6.38 -30.88
CA GLY A 970 14.41 6.23 -29.49
C GLY A 970 13.04 6.87 -29.19
N GLN A 971 12.43 7.56 -30.15
CA GLN A 971 11.13 8.20 -29.95
C GLN A 971 10.02 7.15 -29.79
N TYR A 972 9.09 7.37 -28.85
CA TYR A 972 7.85 6.61 -28.74
C TYR A 972 6.90 7.05 -29.85
N VAL A 973 6.55 6.12 -30.75
CA VAL A 973 5.75 6.42 -31.94
C VAL A 973 4.67 5.37 -32.23
N ARG A 974 4.49 4.38 -31.34
CA ARG A 974 3.43 3.38 -31.46
C ARG A 974 2.05 4.04 -31.44
N THR A 975 1.20 3.67 -32.38
CA THR A 975 -0.15 4.21 -32.54
C THR A 975 -1.23 3.14 -32.39
N ASN A 976 -0.96 1.92 -32.82
CA ASN A 976 -1.93 0.83 -32.80
C ASN A 976 -1.34 -0.45 -32.20
N ILE A 977 -2.20 -1.30 -31.67
CA ILE A 977 -1.87 -2.67 -31.25
C ILE A 977 -2.98 -3.58 -31.77
N ILE A 978 -2.62 -4.68 -32.44
CA ILE A 978 -3.54 -5.79 -32.74
C ILE A 978 -3.04 -7.05 -32.04
N GLY A 979 -3.93 -7.93 -31.63
CA GLY A 979 -3.57 -9.15 -30.92
C GLY A 979 -4.55 -10.28 -31.14
N TRP A 980 -4.05 -11.51 -31.20
CA TRP A 980 -4.84 -12.69 -31.51
C TRP A 980 -6.04 -12.86 -30.57
N ASN A 981 -5.88 -12.54 -29.30
CA ASN A 981 -6.96 -12.59 -28.31
C ASN A 981 -7.73 -11.26 -28.18
N ASN A 982 -7.27 -10.18 -28.78
CA ASN A 982 -7.81 -8.81 -28.72
C ASN A 982 -8.27 -8.36 -27.31
N LEU A 983 -7.60 -8.83 -26.28
CA LEU A 983 -7.90 -8.56 -24.88
C LEU A 983 -7.30 -7.21 -24.44
N THR A 984 -8.00 -6.51 -23.57
CA THR A 984 -7.44 -5.36 -22.88
C THR A 984 -6.22 -5.79 -22.07
N GLU A 985 -5.11 -5.05 -22.23
CA GLU A 985 -3.85 -5.39 -21.52
C GLU A 985 -3.51 -6.89 -21.62
N VAL A 986 -3.55 -7.43 -22.83
CA VAL A 986 -3.31 -8.87 -23.10
C VAL A 986 -2.01 -9.39 -22.47
N TRP A 987 -1.03 -8.51 -22.26
CA TRP A 987 0.23 -8.83 -21.57
C TRP A 987 0.07 -9.15 -20.09
N ALA A 988 -1.01 -8.68 -19.44
CA ALA A 988 -1.29 -8.84 -18.01
C ALA A 988 -2.40 -9.86 -17.69
N THR A 989 -2.95 -10.53 -18.72
CA THR A 989 -4.09 -11.46 -18.57
C THR A 989 -3.79 -12.85 -19.15
N PRO A 990 -2.77 -13.56 -18.65
CA PRO A 990 -2.30 -14.83 -19.25
C PRO A 990 -3.33 -15.98 -19.21
N ASP A 991 -4.24 -15.99 -18.28
CA ASP A 991 -5.32 -16.98 -18.16
C ASP A 991 -6.38 -16.85 -19.27
N LEU A 992 -6.47 -15.65 -19.88
CA LEU A 992 -7.37 -15.37 -20.99
C LEU A 992 -6.72 -15.57 -22.37
N TRP A 993 -5.45 -15.98 -22.43
CA TRP A 993 -4.80 -16.33 -23.68
C TRP A 993 -5.45 -17.57 -24.31
N GLY A 994 -5.36 -17.65 -25.64
CA GLY A 994 -5.84 -18.81 -26.38
C GLY A 994 -5.08 -20.10 -26.02
N ASP A 995 -5.59 -21.20 -26.48
CA ASP A 995 -4.93 -22.51 -26.37
C ASP A 995 -4.02 -22.75 -27.56
N LEU A 996 -2.77 -23.12 -27.29
CA LEU A 996 -1.85 -23.71 -28.26
C LEU A 996 -1.71 -25.19 -27.93
N VAL A 997 -2.19 -26.06 -28.80
CA VAL A 997 -2.16 -27.50 -28.61
C VAL A 997 -1.10 -28.14 -29.49
N LEU A 998 -0.21 -28.93 -28.93
CA LEU A 998 0.74 -29.74 -29.69
C LEU A 998 0.01 -30.97 -30.28
N GLU A 999 0.02 -31.12 -31.62
CA GLU A 999 -0.68 -32.19 -32.36
C GLU A 999 0.23 -33.34 -32.73
#